data_edd9727f14a60e5bf9e274dec87fe13e
#
_entry.id   edd9727f14a60e5bf9e274dec87fe13e
#
_cell.length_a   1.000
_cell.length_b   1.000
_cell.length_c   1.000
_cell.angle_alpha   90.00
_cell.angle_beta   90.00
_cell.angle_gamma   90.00
#
_symmetry.space_group_name_H-M   'P 1'
#
loop_
_entity.id
_entity.type
_entity.pdbx_description
1 polymer ?
#
loop_
_entity_poly.entity_id
_entity_poly.type
_entity_poly.pdbx_seq_one_letter_code
_entity_poly.pdbx_strand_id
1 'polypeptide(L)'
;MKKKQLHKPKWLVMMLLLVMAILMPYERAWAQTKPTKGDGSVDKPYEISTAAELAWFRDYVNNESQYASATLTEDIDLSEFCHAADAATNTEELSWTPIGNSDNTYQGTFDGNGKTIKNLYINATTNDIGFFGEANEGGSIKNITFDNAKVTNTGNYYTGILAGDAGFCIIENIKTLSNCSVEGYNITGGIAGYAKGNISDCENHAVVNGEEALGGVVGNYSGSDNSITSCANYGDVTGTGNNIGGMVGFFDNGNIQNSANYGNITGTCFVGNLTGYAEICNLNNVLGTGNVTATLDTEHAGLLVGTINDSGTASGILAYNCSAKLSINETEQTDDAVKAIGYGSLTSAYRIKAFTAEQLKSGLVAFILQGNASESAKWGQKLNTDDYPLLSSANKVYSDGDITMKCSGELERVGKYTNTKPAQEGTFTFKHGDSPKHHEFMAPTCTTDGTTEYWECDVCHASFSDALLTQEVSTPVVSATGHEYDESDKCIKCKKEIPFLTLGNNPITIEKVFGELEEISGYNLYKFTAPEDGTLAVTANSNGVDTYGTLWESRTAASYLIDNDDKDEDDRDFQFTYTATKGTTYYIGARQYDGDAIEGEVTLNVKLTPLQLPAGMTGNGTKTKPFVLRTAEHLVWFRDYVNKDNLSACAKIADDVKAIDMSSVCHEANTATNTEELSWTPIGNSKENQYQGTFDGNGKTISNLYINATSDFTGFFGSAYNCSIKNITFNNAKVKNTDNNYTGILAGGVNSYIIENIKTLDNCTVEGNLYIGGIAGVASGIISNCENHAEVKGMASLGGILGMYFDSENSITSCANYGAVTGTGSYVGGMVGYFREGELQNSANYGNITGTVSVGNLIGTADECNLNNVLGTGNVTATFNTDCAGLLVGTINQSGTASGILAYNSSAKMTIDGTELTGDAVVAIGSGSLTYPEGKNEADVVKAF
;
A
#
# COMPACT_ATOMS: atom_id res chain seq x y z
N MET A 1 -21.43 4.76 77.88
CA MET A 1 -22.21 4.92 76.63
C MET A 1 -21.67 3.90 75.61
N LYS A 2 -22.56 2.92 75.25
CA LYS A 2 -22.17 1.81 74.33
C LYS A 2 -22.31 2.30 72.90
N LYS A 3 -21.22 2.18 72.02
CA LYS A 3 -21.31 2.37 70.59
C LYS A 3 -22.04 1.15 69.98
N LYS A 4 -23.15 1.40 69.31
CA LYS A 4 -23.82 0.41 68.44
C LYS A 4 -23.07 0.28 67.14
N GLN A 5 -22.55 -0.90 66.80
CA GLN A 5 -22.13 -1.27 65.49
C GLN A 5 -23.38 -1.52 64.62
N LEU A 6 -23.51 -0.80 63.48
CA LEU A 6 -24.51 -1.13 62.47
C LEU A 6 -24.01 -2.29 61.59
N HIS A 7 -24.62 -3.45 61.72
CA HIS A 7 -24.46 -4.53 60.76
C HIS A 7 -25.21 -4.14 59.45
N LYS A 8 -24.48 -3.89 58.39
CA LYS A 8 -25.07 -3.79 57.05
C LYS A 8 -25.55 -5.19 56.61
N PRO A 9 -26.81 -5.41 56.19
CA PRO A 9 -27.31 -6.70 55.88
C PRO A 9 -26.74 -7.24 54.56
N LYS A 10 -26.05 -8.37 54.59
CA LYS A 10 -25.48 -9.08 53.43
C LYS A 10 -26.45 -9.38 52.30
N TRP A 11 -27.76 -9.41 52.62
CA TRP A 11 -28.78 -9.62 51.60
C TRP A 11 -29.01 -8.43 50.66
N LEU A 12 -28.65 -7.20 51.04
CA LEU A 12 -28.73 -6.04 50.13
C LEU A 12 -27.66 -6.08 49.05
N VAL A 13 -26.47 -6.58 49.38
CA VAL A 13 -25.38 -6.77 48.43
C VAL A 13 -25.70 -7.94 47.46
N MET A 14 -26.37 -8.98 47.99
CA MET A 14 -26.81 -10.11 47.19
C MET A 14 -27.99 -9.74 46.28
N MET A 15 -28.91 -8.83 46.72
CA MET A 15 -29.94 -8.29 45.84
C MET A 15 -29.36 -7.32 44.78
N LEU A 16 -28.33 -6.53 45.09
CA LEU A 16 -27.66 -5.65 44.11
C LEU A 16 -26.92 -6.48 43.05
N LEU A 17 -26.24 -7.55 43.44
CA LEU A 17 -25.60 -8.50 42.54
C LEU A 17 -26.62 -9.28 41.68
N LEU A 18 -27.81 -9.61 42.22
CA LEU A 18 -28.88 -10.26 41.47
C LEU A 18 -29.54 -9.29 40.48
N VAL A 19 -29.68 -7.99 40.86
CA VAL A 19 -30.21 -6.92 39.97
C VAL A 19 -29.19 -6.51 38.91
N MET A 20 -27.87 -6.52 39.22
CA MET A 20 -26.83 -6.35 38.20
C MET A 20 -26.76 -7.52 37.22
N ALA A 21 -27.01 -8.76 37.69
CA ALA A 21 -27.10 -9.93 36.81
C ALA A 21 -28.36 -9.94 35.91
N ILE A 22 -29.42 -9.20 36.29
CA ILE A 22 -30.66 -9.07 35.51
C ILE A 22 -30.58 -7.84 34.56
N LEU A 23 -29.68 -6.87 34.81
CA LEU A 23 -29.48 -5.67 34.00
C LEU A 23 -28.26 -5.72 33.06
N MET A 24 -27.46 -6.79 33.06
CA MET A 24 -26.56 -7.08 31.94
C MET A 24 -27.44 -7.48 30.76
N PRO A 25 -27.22 -6.91 29.56
CA PRO A 25 -27.84 -7.46 28.36
C PRO A 25 -27.48 -8.94 28.33
N TYR A 26 -28.53 -9.79 28.26
CA TYR A 26 -28.37 -11.23 28.12
C TYR A 26 -27.78 -11.47 26.73
N GLU A 27 -26.48 -11.32 26.61
CA GLU A 27 -25.77 -11.96 25.51
C GLU A 27 -26.05 -13.45 25.68
N ARG A 28 -26.91 -13.99 24.83
CA ARG A 28 -27.04 -15.44 24.68
C ARG A 28 -25.67 -15.95 24.24
N ALA A 29 -24.81 -16.32 25.19
CA ALA A 29 -23.67 -17.14 24.92
C ALA A 29 -24.23 -18.46 24.35
N TRP A 30 -24.37 -18.53 23.02
CA TRP A 30 -24.65 -19.77 22.34
C TRP A 30 -23.59 -20.75 22.77
N ALA A 31 -23.93 -21.92 23.15
CA ALA A 31 -23.00 -22.92 23.66
C ALA A 31 -22.06 -23.33 22.53
N GLN A 32 -20.96 -22.61 22.38
CA GLN A 32 -19.87 -22.95 21.47
C GLN A 32 -19.26 -24.28 21.97
N THR A 33 -18.93 -25.12 21.06
CA THR A 33 -18.38 -26.44 21.37
C THR A 33 -17.10 -26.65 20.63
N LYS A 34 -15.99 -26.79 21.37
CA LYS A 34 -14.69 -27.14 20.76
C LYS A 34 -14.80 -28.46 20.02
N PRO A 35 -14.36 -28.59 18.76
CA PRO A 35 -14.29 -29.86 18.07
C PRO A 35 -13.52 -30.90 18.88
N THR A 36 -14.04 -32.14 18.89
CA THR A 36 -13.44 -33.21 19.69
C THR A 36 -12.30 -33.94 18.97
N LYS A 37 -12.14 -33.68 17.68
CA LYS A 37 -11.10 -34.27 16.82
C LYS A 37 -10.29 -33.20 16.12
N GLY A 38 -9.03 -33.51 15.88
CA GLY A 38 -8.05 -32.58 15.35
C GLY A 38 -7.37 -31.74 16.43
N ASP A 39 -6.28 -31.10 16.08
CA ASP A 39 -5.53 -30.20 16.95
C ASP A 39 -5.33 -28.82 16.32
N GLY A 40 -5.91 -28.60 15.11
CA GLY A 40 -5.84 -27.36 14.35
C GLY A 40 -4.59 -27.22 13.47
N SER A 41 -3.69 -28.19 13.48
CA SER A 41 -2.57 -28.21 12.53
C SER A 41 -3.03 -28.61 11.12
N VAL A 42 -2.22 -28.31 10.10
CA VAL A 42 -2.51 -28.70 8.71
C VAL A 42 -2.64 -30.22 8.54
N ASP A 43 -1.81 -30.99 9.26
CA ASP A 43 -1.84 -32.47 9.22
C ASP A 43 -3.01 -33.09 10.01
N LYS A 44 -3.57 -32.33 10.97
CA LYS A 44 -4.69 -32.76 11.83
C LYS A 44 -5.66 -31.60 12.06
N PRO A 45 -6.35 -31.15 11.01
CA PRO A 45 -7.30 -30.06 11.12
C PRO A 45 -8.44 -30.39 12.09
N TYR A 46 -9.04 -29.37 12.69
CA TYR A 46 -10.26 -29.57 13.47
C TYR A 46 -11.36 -30.11 12.58
N GLU A 47 -11.96 -31.25 12.97
CA GLU A 47 -13.14 -31.81 12.29
C GLU A 47 -14.40 -31.10 12.80
N ILE A 48 -15.04 -30.32 11.96
CA ILE A 48 -16.24 -29.52 12.28
C ILE A 48 -17.46 -30.22 11.70
N SER A 49 -18.43 -30.50 12.55
CA SER A 49 -19.70 -31.22 12.20
C SER A 49 -20.96 -30.44 12.54
N THR A 50 -20.85 -29.36 13.31
CA THR A 50 -21.99 -28.55 13.79
C THR A 50 -21.72 -27.06 13.70
N ALA A 51 -22.78 -26.24 13.67
CA ALA A 51 -22.66 -24.78 13.71
C ALA A 51 -22.03 -24.27 15.02
N ALA A 52 -22.23 -24.96 16.13
CA ALA A 52 -21.59 -24.63 17.41
C ALA A 52 -20.08 -24.86 17.40
N GLU A 53 -19.61 -25.92 16.72
CA GLU A 53 -18.16 -26.13 16.51
C GLU A 53 -17.57 -25.12 15.54
N LEU A 54 -18.31 -24.72 14.51
CA LEU A 54 -17.86 -23.67 13.56
C LEU A 54 -17.78 -22.30 14.23
N ALA A 55 -18.75 -21.96 15.08
CA ALA A 55 -18.70 -20.71 15.85
C ALA A 55 -17.53 -20.70 16.85
N TRP A 56 -17.24 -21.85 17.49
CA TRP A 56 -16.04 -21.98 18.33
C TRP A 56 -14.76 -21.79 17.50
N PHE A 57 -14.65 -22.39 16.31
CA PHE A 57 -13.49 -22.27 15.43
C PHE A 57 -13.27 -20.82 15.02
N ARG A 58 -14.35 -20.11 14.63
CA ARG A 58 -14.31 -18.67 14.33
C ARG A 58 -13.68 -17.88 15.48
N ASP A 59 -14.19 -18.05 16.69
CA ASP A 59 -13.73 -17.30 17.85
C ASP A 59 -12.31 -17.70 18.26
N TYR A 60 -11.92 -18.97 18.02
CA TYR A 60 -10.57 -19.46 18.23
C TYR A 60 -9.57 -18.80 17.25
N VAL A 61 -9.94 -18.69 15.97
CA VAL A 61 -9.13 -17.96 14.97
C VAL A 61 -9.01 -16.50 15.36
N ASN A 62 -10.13 -15.85 15.68
CA ASN A 62 -10.18 -14.41 15.91
C ASN A 62 -9.48 -13.96 17.21
N ASN A 63 -9.26 -14.87 18.18
CA ASN A 63 -8.71 -14.49 19.48
C ASN A 63 -7.43 -15.25 19.88
N GLU A 64 -7.16 -16.44 19.30
CA GLU A 64 -6.09 -17.30 19.80
C GLU A 64 -5.11 -17.79 18.70
N SER A 65 -5.58 -18.16 17.49
CA SER A 65 -4.70 -18.77 16.47
C SER A 65 -5.18 -18.59 15.03
N GLN A 66 -4.67 -17.61 14.37
CA GLN A 66 -4.92 -17.33 12.93
C GLN A 66 -4.46 -18.46 11.98
N TYR A 67 -3.56 -19.32 12.41
CA TYR A 67 -3.02 -20.44 11.62
C TYR A 67 -3.83 -21.73 11.75
N ALA A 68 -4.90 -21.73 12.53
CA ALA A 68 -5.70 -22.93 12.78
C ALA A 68 -6.33 -23.46 11.49
N SER A 69 -6.20 -24.78 11.27
CA SER A 69 -6.80 -25.47 10.12
C SER A 69 -8.04 -26.26 10.53
N ALA A 70 -9.03 -26.32 9.62
CA ALA A 70 -10.28 -27.05 9.85
C ALA A 70 -10.78 -27.76 8.59
N THR A 71 -11.58 -28.81 8.80
CA THR A 71 -12.32 -29.50 7.74
C THR A 71 -13.76 -29.74 8.17
N LEU A 72 -14.69 -29.52 7.23
CA LEU A 72 -16.10 -29.84 7.47
C LEU A 72 -16.34 -31.35 7.25
N THR A 73 -17.08 -31.99 8.17
CA THR A 73 -17.47 -33.40 8.06
C THR A 73 -18.94 -33.57 7.71
N GLU A 74 -19.78 -32.55 7.97
CA GLU A 74 -21.21 -32.51 7.67
C GLU A 74 -21.59 -31.14 7.07
N ASP A 75 -22.80 -31.06 6.48
CA ASP A 75 -23.39 -29.76 6.09
C ASP A 75 -23.69 -28.95 7.36
N ILE A 76 -23.45 -27.67 7.32
CA ILE A 76 -23.61 -26.74 8.45
C ILE A 76 -24.78 -25.79 8.19
N ASP A 77 -25.79 -25.80 9.05
CA ASP A 77 -26.88 -24.81 9.05
C ASP A 77 -26.62 -23.74 10.11
N LEU A 78 -26.46 -22.49 9.66
CA LEU A 78 -26.15 -21.35 10.52
C LEU A 78 -27.39 -20.61 11.03
N SER A 79 -28.61 -21.05 10.71
CA SER A 79 -29.87 -20.36 11.05
C SER A 79 -30.08 -20.08 12.55
N GLU A 80 -29.47 -20.87 13.44
CA GLU A 80 -29.47 -20.62 14.88
C GLU A 80 -28.41 -19.59 15.33
N PHE A 81 -27.37 -19.33 14.51
CA PHE A 81 -26.22 -18.46 14.84
C PHE A 81 -26.26 -17.13 14.12
N CYS A 82 -26.96 -17.03 12.99
CA CYS A 82 -27.16 -15.78 12.27
C CYS A 82 -28.47 -15.82 11.48
N HIS A 83 -29.24 -14.72 11.52
CA HIS A 83 -30.50 -14.56 10.79
C HIS A 83 -30.99 -13.10 10.81
N ALA A 84 -31.78 -12.73 9.82
CA ALA A 84 -32.50 -11.48 9.82
C ALA A 84 -33.56 -11.39 10.92
N ALA A 85 -33.89 -10.20 11.38
CA ALA A 85 -35.04 -10.00 12.24
C ALA A 85 -36.34 -10.34 11.49
N ASP A 86 -37.17 -11.20 12.11
CA ASP A 86 -38.49 -11.62 11.59
C ASP A 86 -39.49 -11.52 12.74
N ALA A 87 -40.50 -10.67 12.60
CA ALA A 87 -41.54 -10.47 13.61
C ALA A 87 -42.34 -11.72 13.98
N ALA A 88 -42.29 -12.78 13.18
CA ALA A 88 -43.05 -14.01 13.41
C ALA A 88 -42.26 -15.11 14.16
N THR A 89 -40.93 -15.15 13.92
CA THR A 89 -40.09 -16.24 14.47
C THR A 89 -38.88 -15.70 15.26
N ASN A 90 -38.26 -14.59 14.80
CA ASN A 90 -37.08 -14.02 15.40
C ASN A 90 -37.28 -12.51 15.57
N THR A 91 -37.34 -12.04 16.80
CA THR A 91 -37.54 -10.62 17.12
C THR A 91 -36.28 -9.81 17.09
N GLU A 92 -35.13 -10.45 17.10
CA GLU A 92 -33.79 -9.81 17.08
C GLU A 92 -33.03 -10.32 15.85
N GLU A 93 -32.24 -9.43 15.27
CA GLU A 93 -31.30 -9.74 14.20
C GLU A 93 -30.00 -10.32 14.80
N LEU A 94 -29.48 -11.37 14.19
CA LEU A 94 -28.17 -11.93 14.52
C LEU A 94 -27.32 -12.01 13.25
N SER A 95 -26.21 -11.25 13.24
CA SER A 95 -25.24 -11.24 12.15
C SER A 95 -24.07 -12.18 12.46
N TRP A 96 -23.62 -12.96 11.47
CA TRP A 96 -22.39 -13.72 11.59
C TRP A 96 -21.19 -12.78 11.72
N THR A 97 -20.32 -13.04 12.69
CA THR A 97 -19.00 -12.38 12.76
C THR A 97 -18.04 -13.12 11.83
N PRO A 98 -17.32 -12.47 10.93
CA PRO A 98 -16.38 -13.12 10.04
C PRO A 98 -15.26 -13.91 10.76
N ILE A 99 -14.75 -14.94 10.10
CA ILE A 99 -13.53 -15.67 10.53
C ILE A 99 -12.32 -14.88 10.01
N GLY A 100 -11.39 -14.51 10.89
CA GLY A 100 -10.27 -13.64 10.56
C GLY A 100 -10.69 -12.15 10.54
N ASN A 101 -9.82 -11.30 11.01
CA ASN A 101 -10.00 -9.86 11.06
C ASN A 101 -8.61 -9.17 10.98
N SER A 102 -8.56 -7.83 11.00
CA SER A 102 -7.32 -7.06 10.91
C SER A 102 -6.28 -7.36 12.00
N ASP A 103 -6.72 -7.84 13.17
CA ASP A 103 -5.82 -8.20 14.27
C ASP A 103 -5.32 -9.66 14.17
N ASN A 104 -6.16 -10.55 13.60
CA ASN A 104 -5.89 -11.98 13.42
C ASN A 104 -6.34 -12.43 12.03
N THR A 105 -5.62 -12.03 11.00
CA THR A 105 -5.87 -12.39 9.60
C THR A 105 -5.71 -13.90 9.40
N TYR A 106 -6.71 -14.56 8.83
CA TYR A 106 -6.71 -16.01 8.66
C TYR A 106 -5.61 -16.50 7.70
N GLN A 107 -4.79 -17.43 8.18
CA GLN A 107 -3.63 -17.99 7.44
C GLN A 107 -3.61 -19.54 7.48
N GLY A 108 -4.66 -20.17 7.99
CA GLY A 108 -4.80 -21.64 8.04
C GLY A 108 -5.36 -22.23 6.75
N THR A 109 -5.60 -23.54 6.79
CA THR A 109 -6.32 -24.27 5.73
C THR A 109 -7.75 -24.57 6.19
N PHE A 110 -8.75 -24.08 5.45
CA PHE A 110 -10.16 -24.41 5.65
C PHE A 110 -10.67 -25.24 4.47
N ASP A 111 -10.90 -26.52 4.70
CA ASP A 111 -11.44 -27.42 3.68
C ASP A 111 -12.91 -27.74 3.97
N GLY A 112 -13.81 -27.20 3.16
CA GLY A 112 -15.23 -27.53 3.23
C GLY A 112 -15.56 -28.98 2.87
N ASN A 113 -14.60 -29.75 2.30
CA ASN A 113 -14.76 -31.17 1.96
C ASN A 113 -16.01 -31.45 1.13
N GLY A 114 -16.40 -30.51 0.28
CA GLY A 114 -17.60 -30.59 -0.55
C GLY A 114 -18.92 -30.43 0.22
N LYS A 115 -18.92 -29.97 1.47
CA LYS A 115 -20.10 -29.71 2.28
C LYS A 115 -20.70 -28.34 2.00
N THR A 116 -21.96 -28.19 2.46
CA THR A 116 -22.74 -26.98 2.28
C THR A 116 -22.85 -26.18 3.58
N ILE A 117 -22.56 -24.87 3.51
CA ILE A 117 -22.88 -23.90 4.56
C ILE A 117 -24.21 -23.24 4.18
N LYS A 118 -25.22 -23.39 5.04
CA LYS A 118 -26.61 -22.93 4.81
C LYS A 118 -26.93 -21.74 5.70
N ASN A 119 -27.75 -20.82 5.15
CA ASN A 119 -28.36 -19.74 5.91
C ASN A 119 -27.34 -18.77 6.54
N LEU A 120 -26.19 -18.56 5.90
CA LEU A 120 -25.28 -17.51 6.31
C LEU A 120 -25.98 -16.16 6.18
N TYR A 121 -26.01 -15.39 7.27
CA TYR A 121 -26.56 -14.05 7.28
C TYR A 121 -25.56 -13.06 7.89
N ILE A 122 -25.22 -12.02 7.13
CA ILE A 122 -24.37 -10.93 7.58
C ILE A 122 -25.06 -9.60 7.22
N ASN A 123 -25.17 -8.71 8.21
CA ASN A 123 -25.58 -7.32 8.04
C ASN A 123 -24.56 -6.45 8.81
N ALA A 124 -23.74 -5.69 8.08
CA ALA A 124 -22.57 -5.01 8.62
C ALA A 124 -22.39 -3.60 8.04
N THR A 125 -21.51 -2.83 8.68
CA THR A 125 -21.12 -1.48 8.29
C THR A 125 -19.59 -1.28 8.41
N THR A 126 -18.83 -2.36 8.54
CA THR A 126 -17.37 -2.35 8.67
C THR A 126 -16.69 -2.90 7.42
N ASN A 127 -15.37 -2.78 7.32
CA ASN A 127 -14.61 -3.39 6.23
C ASN A 127 -14.58 -4.92 6.34
N ASP A 128 -14.16 -5.58 5.28
CA ASP A 128 -13.75 -6.98 5.21
C ASP A 128 -14.85 -7.94 5.65
N ILE A 129 -15.97 -7.92 4.90
CA ILE A 129 -17.19 -8.62 5.24
C ILE A 129 -17.41 -9.85 4.34
N GLY A 130 -17.51 -11.02 4.98
CA GLY A 130 -17.80 -12.29 4.36
C GLY A 130 -17.91 -13.41 5.42
N PHE A 131 -18.00 -14.68 4.99
CA PHE A 131 -17.86 -15.82 5.89
C PHE A 131 -16.48 -15.79 6.58
N PHE A 132 -15.42 -15.42 5.82
CA PHE A 132 -14.14 -14.91 6.30
C PHE A 132 -14.11 -13.39 6.17
N GLY A 133 -13.51 -12.70 7.13
CA GLY A 133 -13.23 -11.26 7.04
C GLY A 133 -11.97 -11.02 6.23
N GLU A 134 -10.84 -11.24 6.87
CA GLU A 134 -9.52 -11.20 6.23
C GLU A 134 -8.85 -12.57 6.20
N ALA A 135 -8.37 -12.99 5.03
CA ALA A 135 -7.55 -14.16 4.81
C ALA A 135 -6.35 -13.82 3.92
N ASN A 136 -5.13 -14.14 4.35
CA ASN A 136 -3.93 -13.64 3.70
C ASN A 136 -2.90 -14.74 3.42
N GLU A 137 -1.65 -14.38 3.17
CA GLU A 137 -0.55 -15.25 2.76
C GLU A 137 -0.43 -16.52 3.62
N GLY A 138 -0.40 -17.68 2.96
CA GLY A 138 -0.42 -18.99 3.62
C GLY A 138 -1.82 -19.56 3.85
N GLY A 139 -2.88 -18.75 3.77
CA GLY A 139 -4.27 -19.20 3.85
C GLY A 139 -4.70 -20.01 2.63
N SER A 140 -5.54 -21.03 2.85
CA SER A 140 -6.18 -21.81 1.78
C SER A 140 -7.62 -22.14 2.16
N ILE A 141 -8.56 -21.71 1.32
CA ILE A 141 -10.00 -21.94 1.55
C ILE A 141 -10.57 -22.68 0.34
N LYS A 142 -11.16 -23.86 0.58
CA LYS A 142 -11.58 -24.70 -0.53
C LYS A 142 -12.78 -25.58 -0.26
N ASN A 143 -13.41 -26.06 -1.36
CA ASN A 143 -14.44 -27.09 -1.40
C ASN A 143 -15.70 -26.73 -0.58
N ILE A 144 -16.22 -25.50 -0.70
CA ILE A 144 -17.40 -25.02 0.05
C ILE A 144 -18.53 -24.70 -0.93
N THR A 145 -19.76 -25.12 -0.58
CA THR A 145 -20.99 -24.63 -1.22
C THR A 145 -21.76 -23.73 -0.24
N PHE A 146 -22.19 -22.55 -0.68
CA PHE A 146 -23.09 -21.69 0.08
C PHE A 146 -24.52 -21.81 -0.46
N ASP A 147 -25.48 -22.01 0.45
CA ASP A 147 -26.90 -22.15 0.17
C ASP A 147 -27.69 -21.14 1.03
N ASN A 148 -28.48 -20.28 0.40
CA ASN A 148 -29.23 -19.19 1.02
C ASN A 148 -28.36 -18.24 1.88
N ALA A 149 -27.17 -17.90 1.40
CA ALA A 149 -26.30 -16.90 2.02
C ALA A 149 -26.79 -15.49 1.66
N LYS A 150 -26.88 -14.61 2.65
CA LYS A 150 -27.22 -13.20 2.49
C LYS A 150 -26.18 -12.34 3.20
N VAL A 151 -25.40 -11.61 2.44
CA VAL A 151 -24.37 -10.72 2.95
C VAL A 151 -24.69 -9.30 2.54
N THR A 152 -24.84 -8.39 3.49
CA THR A 152 -25.12 -6.97 3.28
C THR A 152 -24.10 -6.14 4.04
N ASN A 153 -23.48 -5.20 3.35
CA ASN A 153 -22.53 -4.23 3.93
C ASN A 153 -22.80 -2.84 3.34
N THR A 154 -23.43 -1.96 4.11
CA THR A 154 -23.89 -0.64 3.62
C THR A 154 -22.90 0.50 3.86
N GLY A 155 -21.72 0.25 4.41
CA GLY A 155 -20.90 1.37 4.88
C GLY A 155 -19.42 1.38 4.50
N ASN A 156 -18.83 0.31 3.97
CA ASN A 156 -17.37 0.25 3.76
C ASN A 156 -16.93 -0.70 2.62
N TYR A 157 -15.61 -0.91 2.52
CA TYR A 157 -14.95 -1.68 1.46
C TYR A 157 -14.91 -3.18 1.73
N TYR A 158 -14.68 -3.95 0.70
CA TYR A 158 -14.39 -5.38 0.63
C TYR A 158 -15.50 -6.28 1.17
N THR A 159 -16.42 -6.61 0.28
CA THR A 159 -17.56 -7.49 0.61
C THR A 159 -17.62 -8.70 -0.32
N GLY A 160 -17.73 -9.90 0.23
CA GLY A 160 -17.92 -11.14 -0.52
C GLY A 160 -18.70 -12.18 0.27
N ILE A 161 -19.28 -13.19 -0.39
CA ILE A 161 -19.95 -14.26 0.35
C ILE A 161 -18.93 -15.12 1.10
N LEU A 162 -17.83 -15.48 0.44
CA LEU A 162 -16.74 -16.23 1.06
C LEU A 162 -15.85 -15.32 1.93
N ALA A 163 -15.32 -14.25 1.36
CA ALA A 163 -14.36 -13.39 2.04
C ALA A 163 -14.52 -11.91 1.70
N GLY A 164 -14.28 -11.02 2.68
CA GLY A 164 -14.11 -9.60 2.43
C GLY A 164 -12.80 -9.34 1.72
N ASP A 165 -11.69 -9.58 2.39
CA ASP A 165 -10.33 -9.52 1.88
C ASP A 165 -9.69 -10.92 1.86
N ALA A 166 -9.26 -11.37 0.69
CA ALA A 166 -8.55 -12.62 0.47
C ALA A 166 -7.15 -12.36 -0.13
N GLY A 167 -6.37 -11.44 0.41
CA GLY A 167 -5.04 -11.04 -0.03
C GLY A 167 -4.32 -12.07 -0.91
N PHE A 168 -3.28 -12.73 -0.42
CA PHE A 168 -2.59 -13.83 -1.12
C PHE A 168 -3.14 -15.23 -0.77
N CYS A 169 -4.39 -15.32 -0.29
CA CYS A 169 -5.06 -16.59 0.04
C CYS A 169 -5.40 -17.38 -1.24
N ILE A 170 -5.23 -18.71 -1.17
CA ILE A 170 -5.67 -19.61 -2.25
C ILE A 170 -7.16 -19.92 -2.08
N ILE A 171 -7.96 -19.68 -3.11
CA ILE A 171 -9.40 -19.99 -3.14
C ILE A 171 -9.65 -21.02 -4.24
N GLU A 172 -10.21 -22.18 -3.85
CA GLU A 172 -10.44 -23.30 -4.78
C GLU A 172 -11.81 -23.95 -4.58
N ASN A 173 -12.53 -24.20 -5.67
CA ASN A 173 -13.78 -24.96 -5.69
C ASN A 173 -14.84 -24.42 -4.70
N ILE A 174 -15.12 -23.12 -4.83
CA ILE A 174 -16.18 -22.44 -4.07
C ILE A 174 -17.40 -22.26 -4.96
N LYS A 175 -18.58 -22.57 -4.41
CA LYS A 175 -19.86 -22.43 -5.11
C LYS A 175 -20.88 -21.67 -4.29
N THR A 176 -21.52 -20.66 -4.87
CA THR A 176 -22.73 -20.04 -4.33
C THR A 176 -23.95 -20.50 -5.12
N LEU A 177 -25.09 -20.72 -4.47
CA LEU A 177 -26.35 -21.09 -5.17
C LEU A 177 -27.16 -19.83 -5.53
N SER A 178 -28.12 -20.01 -6.42
CA SER A 178 -28.95 -18.91 -6.96
C SER A 178 -29.89 -18.22 -5.96
N ASN A 179 -30.03 -18.77 -4.75
CA ASN A 179 -30.73 -18.16 -3.64
C ASN A 179 -29.79 -17.35 -2.70
N CYS A 180 -28.53 -17.25 -3.04
CA CYS A 180 -27.57 -16.39 -2.37
C CYS A 180 -27.59 -14.96 -2.95
N SER A 181 -27.23 -14.00 -2.13
CA SER A 181 -27.05 -12.60 -2.54
C SER A 181 -25.96 -11.90 -1.73
N VAL A 182 -25.27 -11.00 -2.38
CA VAL A 182 -24.33 -10.08 -1.73
C VAL A 182 -24.67 -8.65 -2.17
N GLU A 183 -24.70 -7.74 -1.20
CA GLU A 183 -24.92 -6.31 -1.40
C GLU A 183 -23.87 -5.56 -0.59
N GLY A 184 -22.99 -4.86 -1.27
CA GLY A 184 -21.92 -4.06 -0.65
C GLY A 184 -21.95 -2.61 -1.10
N TYR A 185 -21.21 -1.74 -0.41
CA TYR A 185 -21.05 -0.35 -0.83
C TYR A 185 -20.01 -0.27 -1.96
N ASN A 186 -18.74 -0.51 -1.68
CA ASN A 186 -17.65 -0.54 -2.66
C ASN A 186 -16.92 -1.88 -2.63
N ILE A 187 -16.32 -2.25 -3.77
CA ILE A 187 -15.46 -3.43 -3.94
C ILE A 187 -16.17 -4.70 -3.45
N THR A 188 -17.14 -5.12 -4.25
CA THR A 188 -18.00 -6.26 -3.89
C THR A 188 -17.87 -7.38 -4.90
N GLY A 189 -17.65 -8.60 -4.43
CA GLY A 189 -17.59 -9.82 -5.25
C GLY A 189 -18.57 -10.91 -4.81
N GLY A 190 -19.04 -11.72 -5.73
CA GLY A 190 -19.88 -12.88 -5.41
C GLY A 190 -19.15 -13.92 -4.57
N ILE A 191 -17.83 -14.01 -4.70
CA ILE A 191 -16.95 -14.88 -3.90
C ILE A 191 -16.13 -14.01 -2.93
N ALA A 192 -15.34 -13.08 -3.42
CA ALA A 192 -14.49 -12.23 -2.57
C ALA A 192 -14.58 -10.76 -2.97
N GLY A 193 -14.53 -9.83 -1.99
CA GLY A 193 -14.42 -8.40 -2.27
C GLY A 193 -13.09 -8.09 -2.95
N TYR A 194 -12.00 -8.38 -2.27
CA TYR A 194 -10.63 -8.20 -2.75
C TYR A 194 -9.86 -9.52 -2.78
N ALA A 195 -8.95 -9.72 -3.75
CA ALA A 195 -8.06 -10.86 -3.80
C ALA A 195 -6.77 -10.58 -4.59
N LYS A 196 -5.68 -11.25 -4.19
CA LYS A 196 -4.39 -11.29 -4.91
C LYS A 196 -3.94 -12.71 -5.25
N GLY A 197 -4.39 -13.72 -4.49
CA GLY A 197 -3.99 -15.11 -4.65
C GLY A 197 -4.65 -15.81 -5.85
N ASN A 198 -4.32 -17.08 -6.03
CA ASN A 198 -4.95 -17.90 -7.07
C ASN A 198 -6.39 -18.25 -6.71
N ILE A 199 -7.31 -18.04 -7.65
CA ILE A 199 -8.72 -18.40 -7.56
C ILE A 199 -9.03 -19.42 -8.65
N SER A 200 -9.47 -20.62 -8.27
CA SER A 200 -9.71 -21.66 -9.25
C SER A 200 -10.99 -22.48 -8.98
N ASP A 201 -11.57 -22.96 -10.08
CA ASP A 201 -12.73 -23.85 -10.09
C ASP A 201 -13.95 -23.32 -9.29
N CYS A 202 -14.14 -21.99 -9.25
CA CYS A 202 -15.19 -21.34 -8.49
C CYS A 202 -16.42 -20.99 -9.35
N GLU A 203 -17.63 -21.16 -8.78
CA GLU A 203 -18.91 -20.83 -9.43
C GLU A 203 -19.72 -19.85 -8.58
N ASN A 204 -19.99 -18.66 -9.09
CA ASN A 204 -20.93 -17.75 -8.48
C ASN A 204 -22.30 -17.83 -9.16
N HIS A 205 -23.36 -18.13 -8.42
CA HIS A 205 -24.76 -18.03 -8.86
C HIS A 205 -25.53 -16.97 -8.06
N ALA A 206 -24.88 -16.33 -7.06
CA ALA A 206 -25.50 -15.25 -6.29
C ALA A 206 -25.64 -13.97 -7.11
N VAL A 207 -26.69 -13.21 -6.81
CA VAL A 207 -26.85 -11.84 -7.31
C VAL A 207 -25.87 -10.94 -6.54
N VAL A 208 -25.15 -10.07 -7.29
CA VAL A 208 -24.19 -9.11 -6.74
C VAL A 208 -24.72 -7.70 -6.97
N ASN A 209 -24.93 -6.94 -5.90
CA ASN A 209 -25.38 -5.55 -5.96
C ASN A 209 -24.40 -4.64 -5.18
N GLY A 210 -24.32 -3.36 -5.58
CA GLY A 210 -23.50 -2.37 -4.88
C GLY A 210 -23.31 -1.08 -5.62
N GLU A 211 -22.30 -0.30 -5.26
CA GLU A 211 -22.01 0.98 -5.92
C GLU A 211 -20.87 0.85 -6.92
N GLU A 212 -19.65 0.58 -6.50
CA GLU A 212 -18.46 0.64 -7.34
C GLU A 212 -17.56 -0.61 -7.19
N ALA A 213 -16.81 -0.94 -8.26
CA ALA A 213 -15.90 -2.06 -8.36
C ALA A 213 -16.56 -3.41 -8.00
N LEU A 214 -17.59 -3.77 -8.78
CA LEU A 214 -18.33 -5.01 -8.56
C LEU A 214 -17.95 -6.09 -9.57
N GLY A 215 -17.74 -7.31 -9.05
CA GLY A 215 -17.49 -8.49 -9.87
C GLY A 215 -18.32 -9.71 -9.45
N GLY A 216 -18.76 -10.51 -10.41
CA GLY A 216 -19.48 -11.73 -10.09
C GLY A 216 -18.62 -12.75 -9.32
N VAL A 217 -17.29 -12.70 -9.48
CA VAL A 217 -16.35 -13.52 -8.68
C VAL A 217 -15.61 -12.64 -7.69
N VAL A 218 -14.92 -11.59 -8.15
CA VAL A 218 -14.11 -10.71 -7.30
C VAL A 218 -14.39 -9.24 -7.60
N GLY A 219 -14.55 -8.41 -6.57
CA GLY A 219 -14.72 -6.96 -6.73
C GLY A 219 -13.46 -6.30 -7.30
N ASN A 220 -12.33 -6.50 -6.64
CA ASN A 220 -11.01 -6.01 -7.07
C ASN A 220 -9.96 -7.13 -7.00
N TYR A 221 -9.24 -7.35 -8.09
CA TYR A 221 -8.17 -8.36 -8.20
C TYR A 221 -6.83 -7.72 -8.60
N SER A 222 -5.76 -7.99 -7.81
CA SER A 222 -4.42 -7.45 -8.02
C SER A 222 -3.35 -8.54 -7.85
N GLY A 223 -3.27 -9.48 -8.79
CA GLY A 223 -2.41 -10.67 -8.67
C GLY A 223 -1.42 -10.84 -9.83
N SER A 224 -0.35 -10.03 -9.91
CA SER A 224 0.60 -9.99 -11.04
C SER A 224 1.13 -11.37 -11.49
N ASP A 225 1.41 -12.27 -10.57
CA ASP A 225 1.92 -13.63 -10.85
C ASP A 225 0.85 -14.72 -10.63
N ASN A 226 -0.38 -14.34 -10.32
CA ASN A 226 -1.50 -15.22 -9.98
C ASN A 226 -2.61 -15.18 -11.03
N SER A 227 -3.62 -16.01 -10.88
CA SER A 227 -4.67 -16.16 -11.89
C SER A 227 -6.06 -16.48 -11.32
N ILE A 228 -7.07 -16.05 -12.07
CA ILE A 228 -8.45 -16.54 -11.96
C ILE A 228 -8.63 -17.60 -13.05
N THR A 229 -8.78 -18.86 -12.66
CA THR A 229 -8.75 -20.00 -13.58
C THR A 229 -9.96 -20.89 -13.41
N SER A 230 -10.63 -21.26 -14.51
CA SER A 230 -11.78 -22.18 -14.50
C SER A 230 -12.92 -21.69 -13.60
N CYS A 231 -13.16 -20.38 -13.56
CA CYS A 231 -14.20 -19.77 -12.76
C CYS A 231 -15.39 -19.30 -13.61
N ALA A 232 -16.59 -19.41 -13.08
CA ALA A 232 -17.81 -19.00 -13.77
C ALA A 232 -18.69 -18.10 -12.89
N ASN A 233 -19.21 -17.03 -13.50
CA ASN A 233 -20.31 -16.27 -12.93
C ASN A 233 -21.60 -16.52 -13.70
N TYR A 234 -22.66 -16.89 -12.98
CA TYR A 234 -24.03 -17.08 -13.47
C TYR A 234 -24.98 -16.02 -12.93
N GLY A 235 -24.62 -15.37 -11.83
CA GLY A 235 -25.42 -14.32 -11.18
C GLY A 235 -25.37 -13.01 -11.92
N ASP A 236 -26.44 -12.24 -11.87
CA ASP A 236 -26.44 -10.87 -12.37
C ASP A 236 -25.60 -9.96 -11.45
N VAL A 237 -24.89 -9.00 -12.03
CA VAL A 237 -24.09 -8.00 -11.33
C VAL A 237 -24.64 -6.61 -11.64
N THR A 238 -25.07 -5.91 -10.59
CA THR A 238 -25.68 -4.58 -10.75
C THR A 238 -25.01 -3.55 -9.85
N GLY A 239 -24.35 -2.58 -10.46
CA GLY A 239 -23.74 -1.44 -9.79
C GLY A 239 -24.42 -0.12 -10.14
N THR A 240 -24.42 0.82 -9.19
CA THR A 240 -24.87 2.20 -9.40
C THR A 240 -23.71 3.15 -9.75
N GLY A 241 -22.50 2.69 -9.69
CA GLY A 241 -21.24 3.38 -10.00
C GLY A 241 -20.44 2.72 -11.12
N ASN A 242 -19.12 2.81 -11.03
CA ASN A 242 -18.17 2.44 -12.07
C ASN A 242 -17.49 1.08 -11.81
N ASN A 243 -16.76 0.56 -12.80
CA ASN A 243 -15.95 -0.64 -12.71
C ASN A 243 -16.77 -1.90 -12.42
N ILE A 244 -17.75 -2.19 -13.30
CA ILE A 244 -18.64 -3.31 -13.11
C ILE A 244 -18.33 -4.42 -14.12
N GLY A 245 -17.91 -5.57 -13.63
CA GLY A 245 -17.54 -6.72 -14.44
C GLY A 245 -18.25 -8.00 -14.04
N GLY A 246 -18.49 -8.88 -15.00
CA GLY A 246 -19.15 -10.16 -14.75
C GLY A 246 -18.25 -11.14 -13.97
N MET A 247 -16.95 -11.03 -14.13
CA MET A 247 -15.97 -11.79 -13.35
C MET A 247 -15.30 -10.89 -12.31
N VAL A 248 -14.73 -9.75 -12.74
CA VAL A 248 -13.96 -8.85 -11.89
C VAL A 248 -14.37 -7.40 -12.17
N GLY A 249 -14.63 -6.62 -11.12
CA GLY A 249 -14.95 -5.19 -11.25
C GLY A 249 -13.75 -4.37 -11.68
N PHE A 250 -12.74 -4.31 -10.81
CA PHE A 250 -11.44 -3.66 -11.07
C PHE A 250 -10.33 -4.72 -11.13
N PHE A 251 -9.63 -4.80 -12.24
CA PHE A 251 -8.57 -5.76 -12.50
C PHE A 251 -7.24 -5.01 -12.67
N ASP A 252 -6.45 -4.95 -11.61
CA ASP A 252 -5.17 -4.24 -11.64
C ASP A 252 -4.14 -5.01 -12.49
N ASN A 253 -3.87 -6.28 -12.17
CA ASN A 253 -2.94 -7.11 -12.93
C ASN A 253 -3.25 -8.60 -12.75
N GLY A 254 -2.84 -9.45 -13.72
CA GLY A 254 -2.94 -10.90 -13.60
C GLY A 254 -3.48 -11.59 -14.86
N ASN A 255 -3.98 -12.83 -14.67
CA ASN A 255 -4.47 -13.65 -15.76
C ASN A 255 -5.91 -14.14 -15.49
N ILE A 256 -6.81 -14.05 -16.46
CA ILE A 256 -8.10 -14.74 -16.46
C ILE A 256 -8.06 -15.80 -17.54
N GLN A 257 -8.18 -17.07 -17.16
CA GLN A 257 -8.10 -18.17 -18.12
C GLN A 257 -9.17 -19.23 -17.90
N ASN A 258 -9.62 -19.84 -19.00
CA ASN A 258 -10.65 -20.87 -19.02
C ASN A 258 -11.87 -20.50 -18.16
N SER A 259 -12.32 -19.24 -18.24
CA SER A 259 -13.32 -18.68 -17.35
C SER A 259 -14.47 -18.03 -18.12
N ALA A 260 -15.64 -17.92 -17.50
CA ALA A 260 -16.82 -17.42 -18.20
C ALA A 260 -17.74 -16.55 -17.32
N ASN A 261 -18.38 -15.57 -17.99
CA ASN A 261 -19.56 -14.91 -17.43
C ASN A 261 -20.81 -15.22 -18.25
N TYR A 262 -21.87 -15.63 -17.55
CA TYR A 262 -23.19 -15.91 -18.11
C TYR A 262 -24.27 -14.93 -17.63
N GLY A 263 -24.05 -14.24 -16.50
CA GLY A 263 -24.97 -13.27 -15.90
C GLY A 263 -24.99 -11.93 -16.65
N ASN A 264 -26.05 -11.16 -16.51
CA ASN A 264 -26.16 -9.81 -17.06
C ASN A 264 -25.45 -8.80 -16.18
N ILE A 265 -24.85 -7.78 -16.80
CA ILE A 265 -24.04 -6.77 -16.14
C ILE A 265 -24.67 -5.40 -16.34
N THR A 266 -24.86 -4.66 -15.24
CA THR A 266 -25.37 -3.30 -15.24
C THR A 266 -24.49 -2.40 -14.41
N GLY A 267 -24.10 -1.25 -14.94
CA GLY A 267 -23.26 -0.26 -14.25
C GLY A 267 -23.40 1.13 -14.85
N THR A 268 -22.61 2.07 -14.37
CA THR A 268 -22.60 3.45 -14.86
C THR A 268 -21.57 3.65 -15.96
N CYS A 269 -20.30 3.40 -15.66
CA CYS A 269 -19.16 3.48 -16.57
C CYS A 269 -18.26 2.27 -16.38
N PHE A 270 -17.37 1.97 -17.33
CA PHE A 270 -16.44 0.87 -17.28
C PHE A 270 -17.15 -0.46 -17.02
N VAL A 271 -18.01 -0.85 -17.98
CA VAL A 271 -18.88 -2.01 -17.82
C VAL A 271 -18.53 -3.09 -18.84
N GLY A 272 -18.22 -4.30 -18.36
CA GLY A 272 -17.84 -5.41 -19.22
C GLY A 272 -18.26 -6.78 -18.73
N ASN A 273 -18.42 -7.73 -19.65
CA ASN A 273 -18.86 -9.09 -19.32
C ASN A 273 -17.83 -9.85 -18.46
N LEU A 274 -16.52 -9.61 -18.67
CA LEU A 274 -15.46 -10.21 -17.87
C LEU A 274 -14.94 -9.22 -16.85
N THR A 275 -14.41 -8.07 -17.29
CA THR A 275 -13.88 -7.04 -16.40
C THR A 275 -14.50 -5.68 -16.71
N GLY A 276 -14.80 -4.89 -15.67
CA GLY A 276 -15.24 -3.52 -15.84
C GLY A 276 -14.08 -2.64 -16.30
N TYR A 277 -13.07 -2.54 -15.47
CA TYR A 277 -11.82 -1.80 -15.73
C TYR A 277 -10.61 -2.71 -15.52
N ALA A 278 -9.61 -2.61 -16.36
CA ALA A 278 -8.36 -3.33 -16.22
C ALA A 278 -7.16 -2.41 -16.50
N GLU A 279 -6.15 -2.45 -15.61
CA GLU A 279 -4.84 -1.85 -15.91
C GLU A 279 -4.07 -2.75 -16.86
N ILE A 280 -3.68 -3.94 -16.41
CA ILE A 280 -2.99 -4.96 -17.21
C ILE A 280 -3.85 -6.22 -17.25
N CYS A 281 -4.32 -6.63 -18.43
CA CYS A 281 -5.30 -7.69 -18.57
C CYS A 281 -4.84 -8.81 -19.51
N ASN A 282 -4.53 -9.99 -18.97
CA ASN A 282 -4.17 -11.15 -19.78
C ASN A 282 -5.33 -12.16 -19.83
N LEU A 283 -5.89 -12.38 -21.00
CA LEU A 283 -7.05 -13.23 -21.21
C LEU A 283 -6.71 -14.46 -22.04
N ASN A 284 -7.16 -15.65 -21.61
CA ASN A 284 -6.91 -16.91 -22.31
C ASN A 284 -8.13 -17.84 -22.27
N ASN A 285 -8.71 -18.18 -23.43
CA ASN A 285 -9.86 -19.09 -23.53
C ASN A 285 -11.02 -18.68 -22.62
N VAL A 286 -11.59 -17.51 -22.83
CA VAL A 286 -12.68 -16.95 -22.02
C VAL A 286 -13.97 -16.81 -22.82
N LEU A 287 -15.10 -16.75 -22.12
CA LEU A 287 -16.43 -16.63 -22.71
C LEU A 287 -17.27 -15.58 -21.98
N GLY A 288 -17.82 -14.61 -22.71
CA GLY A 288 -18.85 -13.67 -22.24
C GLY A 288 -20.16 -13.84 -22.97
N THR A 289 -21.27 -14.14 -22.27
CA THR A 289 -22.58 -14.34 -22.91
C THR A 289 -23.67 -13.40 -22.40
N GLY A 290 -23.51 -12.77 -21.25
CA GLY A 290 -24.50 -11.88 -20.64
C GLY A 290 -24.71 -10.56 -21.39
N ASN A 291 -25.86 -9.93 -21.19
CA ASN A 291 -26.08 -8.56 -21.67
C ASN A 291 -25.28 -7.57 -20.83
N VAL A 292 -24.86 -6.47 -21.47
CA VAL A 292 -24.09 -5.38 -20.83
C VAL A 292 -24.90 -4.09 -20.93
N THR A 293 -25.12 -3.42 -19.81
CA THR A 293 -25.83 -2.14 -19.73
C THR A 293 -24.98 -1.10 -19.00
N ALA A 294 -24.60 -0.04 -19.69
CA ALA A 294 -23.97 1.15 -19.11
C ALA A 294 -25.00 2.29 -19.09
N THR A 295 -25.18 2.95 -17.93
CA THR A 295 -26.23 3.97 -17.77
C THR A 295 -25.79 5.39 -18.13
N LEU A 296 -24.48 5.63 -18.31
CA LEU A 296 -23.95 6.87 -18.87
C LEU A 296 -23.42 6.63 -20.28
N ASP A 297 -23.47 7.66 -21.13
CA ASP A 297 -22.86 7.63 -22.46
C ASP A 297 -21.33 7.57 -22.31
N THR A 298 -20.77 6.42 -22.62
CA THR A 298 -19.33 6.20 -22.45
C THR A 298 -18.78 5.32 -23.57
N GLU A 299 -17.58 5.60 -23.98
CA GLU A 299 -16.77 4.71 -24.84
C GLU A 299 -16.24 3.49 -24.08
N HIS A 300 -16.56 3.37 -22.79
CA HIS A 300 -15.97 2.45 -21.82
C HIS A 300 -16.89 1.25 -21.47
N ALA A 301 -17.75 0.83 -22.40
CA ALA A 301 -18.58 -0.36 -22.24
C ALA A 301 -18.33 -1.37 -23.39
N GLY A 302 -18.17 -2.66 -23.05
CA GLY A 302 -17.89 -3.71 -24.03
C GLY A 302 -18.48 -5.07 -23.68
N LEU A 303 -18.77 -5.89 -24.70
CA LEU A 303 -19.32 -7.25 -24.52
C LEU A 303 -18.31 -8.26 -23.93
N LEU A 304 -17.05 -7.86 -23.72
CA LEU A 304 -16.07 -8.62 -22.97
C LEU A 304 -15.44 -7.76 -21.85
N VAL A 305 -14.83 -6.63 -22.24
CA VAL A 305 -14.11 -5.75 -21.31
C VAL A 305 -14.60 -4.32 -21.48
N GLY A 306 -14.86 -3.62 -20.38
CA GLY A 306 -15.23 -2.21 -20.40
C GLY A 306 -14.06 -1.35 -20.84
N THR A 307 -12.96 -1.36 -20.10
CA THR A 307 -11.76 -0.56 -20.37
C THR A 307 -10.50 -1.35 -20.10
N ILE A 308 -9.47 -1.15 -20.94
CA ILE A 308 -8.08 -1.55 -20.70
C ILE A 308 -7.25 -0.26 -20.75
N ASN A 309 -6.66 0.13 -19.61
CA ASN A 309 -5.98 1.41 -19.48
C ASN A 309 -4.53 1.37 -19.98
N ASP A 310 -3.76 0.38 -19.58
CA ASP A 310 -2.34 0.27 -19.93
C ASP A 310 -2.12 -0.78 -21.04
N SER A 311 -2.10 -2.06 -20.69
CA SER A 311 -1.77 -3.13 -21.64
C SER A 311 -2.52 -4.42 -21.36
N GLY A 312 -2.46 -5.34 -22.32
CA GLY A 312 -3.04 -6.66 -22.14
C GLY A 312 -2.75 -7.58 -23.31
N THR A 313 -2.90 -8.88 -23.06
CA THR A 313 -2.67 -9.91 -24.08
C THR A 313 -3.87 -10.82 -24.25
N ALA A 314 -4.11 -11.22 -25.48
CA ALA A 314 -5.08 -12.25 -25.85
C ALA A 314 -4.34 -13.51 -26.27
N SER A 315 -4.51 -14.61 -25.52
CA SER A 315 -4.04 -15.94 -25.90
C SER A 315 -5.22 -16.91 -25.93
N GLY A 316 -5.15 -17.98 -26.70
CA GLY A 316 -6.32 -18.81 -26.94
C GLY A 316 -7.43 -18.05 -27.71
N ILE A 317 -8.70 -18.38 -27.47
CA ILE A 317 -9.85 -17.70 -28.10
C ILE A 317 -10.65 -16.93 -27.04
N LEU A 318 -10.88 -15.65 -27.29
CA LEU A 318 -11.75 -14.82 -26.48
C LEU A 318 -13.13 -14.75 -27.16
N ALA A 319 -14.06 -15.57 -26.66
CA ALA A 319 -15.38 -15.75 -27.27
C ALA A 319 -16.43 -14.83 -26.61
N TYR A 320 -17.28 -14.23 -27.40
CA TYR A 320 -18.45 -13.53 -26.90
C TYR A 320 -19.70 -13.79 -27.74
N ASN A 321 -20.87 -13.68 -27.10
CA ASN A 321 -22.15 -13.78 -27.74
C ASN A 321 -22.44 -12.45 -28.47
N CYS A 322 -22.36 -12.43 -29.80
CA CYS A 322 -22.74 -11.24 -30.60
C CYS A 322 -24.25 -10.98 -30.66
N SER A 323 -25.08 -11.91 -30.12
CA SER A 323 -26.51 -11.68 -29.94
C SER A 323 -26.86 -11.12 -28.55
N ALA A 324 -25.89 -10.99 -27.65
CA ALA A 324 -26.08 -10.28 -26.39
C ALA A 324 -26.24 -8.77 -26.65
N LYS A 325 -27.03 -8.13 -25.80
CA LYS A 325 -27.32 -6.70 -25.93
C LYS A 325 -26.22 -5.89 -25.25
N LEU A 326 -25.70 -4.91 -25.95
CA LEU A 326 -24.93 -3.81 -25.40
C LEU A 326 -25.83 -2.58 -25.39
N SER A 327 -26.19 -2.07 -24.20
CA SER A 327 -27.03 -0.88 -24.06
C SER A 327 -26.22 0.22 -23.39
N ILE A 328 -26.19 1.41 -23.98
CA ILE A 328 -25.51 2.59 -23.41
C ILE A 328 -26.52 3.72 -23.33
N ASN A 329 -26.64 4.34 -22.14
CA ASN A 329 -27.61 5.43 -21.91
C ASN A 329 -29.02 5.06 -22.37
N GLU A 330 -29.53 3.87 -21.94
CA GLU A 330 -30.83 3.30 -22.30
C GLU A 330 -31.01 2.99 -23.80
N THR A 331 -29.98 3.14 -24.63
CA THR A 331 -30.03 2.89 -26.08
C THR A 331 -29.28 1.61 -26.44
N GLU A 332 -29.97 0.62 -27.02
CA GLU A 332 -29.33 -0.60 -27.52
C GLU A 332 -28.44 -0.26 -28.72
N GLN A 333 -27.17 -0.66 -28.63
CA GLN A 333 -26.18 -0.45 -29.69
C GLN A 333 -26.35 -1.50 -30.79
N THR A 334 -26.09 -1.12 -32.03
CA THR A 334 -26.20 -1.99 -33.20
C THR A 334 -24.99 -1.84 -34.10
N ASP A 335 -24.73 -2.88 -34.90
CA ASP A 335 -23.67 -2.89 -35.93
C ASP A 335 -22.29 -2.51 -35.39
N ASP A 336 -21.59 -1.56 -35.99
CA ASP A 336 -20.23 -1.13 -35.64
C ASP A 336 -20.12 -0.48 -34.25
N ALA A 337 -21.24 -0.10 -33.64
CA ALA A 337 -21.27 0.44 -32.28
C ALA A 337 -21.20 -0.66 -31.22
N VAL A 338 -21.38 -1.94 -31.54
CA VAL A 338 -21.22 -3.06 -30.62
C VAL A 338 -19.77 -3.45 -30.55
N LYS A 339 -19.12 -3.11 -29.45
CA LYS A 339 -17.70 -3.40 -29.21
C LYS A 339 -17.52 -4.59 -28.28
N ALA A 340 -16.49 -5.40 -28.52
CA ALA A 340 -16.03 -6.42 -27.57
C ALA A 340 -15.26 -5.78 -26.39
N ILE A 341 -14.45 -4.76 -26.69
CA ILE A 341 -13.71 -3.93 -25.72
C ILE A 341 -14.18 -2.49 -25.94
N GLY A 342 -14.65 -1.82 -24.88
CA GLY A 342 -15.11 -0.43 -24.96
C GLY A 342 -13.96 0.52 -25.30
N TYR A 343 -12.95 0.56 -24.44
CA TYR A 343 -11.76 1.40 -24.59
C TYR A 343 -10.48 0.58 -24.42
N GLY A 344 -9.39 0.97 -25.11
CA GLY A 344 -8.12 0.26 -25.09
C GLY A 344 -8.08 -0.93 -26.05
N SER A 345 -7.05 -1.73 -25.98
CA SER A 345 -6.86 -2.90 -26.85
C SER A 345 -6.01 -3.99 -26.22
N LEU A 346 -6.10 -5.19 -26.74
CA LEU A 346 -5.24 -6.32 -26.37
C LEU A 346 -4.23 -6.60 -27.48
N THR A 347 -3.01 -6.94 -27.14
CA THR A 347 -2.10 -7.59 -28.07
C THR A 347 -2.74 -8.89 -28.57
N SER A 348 -2.61 -9.21 -29.83
CA SER A 348 -3.30 -10.35 -30.48
C SER A 348 -4.85 -10.26 -30.44
N ALA A 349 -5.41 -9.04 -30.55
CA ALA A 349 -6.84 -8.80 -30.58
C ALA A 349 -7.59 -9.59 -31.68
N TYR A 350 -6.91 -10.08 -32.71
CA TYR A 350 -7.45 -11.00 -33.70
C TYR A 350 -7.97 -12.33 -33.13
N ARG A 351 -7.68 -12.64 -31.87
CA ARG A 351 -8.20 -13.80 -31.12
C ARG A 351 -9.58 -13.55 -30.53
N ILE A 352 -10.05 -12.31 -30.50
CA ILE A 352 -11.41 -11.95 -30.07
C ILE A 352 -12.37 -12.38 -31.17
N LYS A 353 -13.34 -13.23 -30.84
CA LYS A 353 -14.28 -13.83 -31.79
C LYS A 353 -15.74 -13.71 -31.33
N ALA A 354 -16.55 -13.13 -32.22
CA ALA A 354 -17.99 -13.05 -32.05
C ALA A 354 -18.66 -14.35 -32.52
N PHE A 355 -19.55 -14.90 -31.68
CA PHE A 355 -20.32 -16.08 -32.03
C PHE A 355 -21.82 -15.81 -31.88
N THR A 356 -22.62 -16.30 -32.82
CA THR A 356 -24.08 -16.24 -32.71
C THR A 356 -24.60 -17.22 -31.66
N ALA A 357 -25.82 -16.98 -31.17
CA ALA A 357 -26.49 -17.91 -30.26
C ALA A 357 -26.57 -19.35 -30.82
N GLU A 358 -26.78 -19.50 -32.15
CA GLU A 358 -26.79 -20.80 -32.80
C GLU A 358 -25.41 -21.47 -32.79
N GLN A 359 -24.32 -20.73 -33.01
CA GLN A 359 -22.97 -21.25 -32.93
C GLN A 359 -22.60 -21.64 -31.51
N LEU A 360 -22.97 -20.85 -30.50
CA LEU A 360 -22.81 -21.18 -29.08
C LEU A 360 -23.54 -22.47 -28.72
N LYS A 361 -24.76 -22.64 -29.19
CA LYS A 361 -25.60 -23.84 -28.92
C LYS A 361 -25.16 -25.09 -29.68
N SER A 362 -24.46 -24.94 -30.81
CA SER A 362 -24.12 -26.05 -31.71
C SER A 362 -23.04 -27.00 -31.19
N GLY A 363 -22.28 -26.60 -30.20
CA GLY A 363 -21.06 -27.28 -29.72
C GLY A 363 -19.76 -26.79 -30.39
N LEU A 364 -19.82 -25.93 -31.37
CA LEU A 364 -18.66 -25.36 -32.05
C LEU A 364 -17.75 -24.64 -31.04
N VAL A 365 -18.31 -23.73 -30.25
CA VAL A 365 -17.52 -22.88 -29.34
C VAL A 365 -16.96 -23.72 -28.19
N ALA A 366 -17.71 -24.68 -27.66
CA ALA A 366 -17.21 -25.63 -26.68
C ALA A 366 -16.00 -26.42 -27.23
N PHE A 367 -16.10 -26.90 -28.47
CA PHE A 367 -15.01 -27.65 -29.11
C PHE A 367 -13.76 -26.77 -29.33
N ILE A 368 -13.93 -25.51 -29.74
CA ILE A 368 -12.84 -24.53 -29.91
C ILE A 368 -12.17 -24.22 -28.55
N LEU A 369 -12.94 -23.92 -27.53
CA LEU A 369 -12.43 -23.58 -26.19
C LEU A 369 -11.76 -24.76 -25.48
N GLN A 370 -12.15 -25.99 -25.79
CA GLN A 370 -11.46 -27.22 -25.32
C GLN A 370 -10.05 -27.34 -25.91
N GLY A 371 -9.77 -26.68 -27.02
CA GLY A 371 -8.53 -26.86 -27.78
C GLY A 371 -8.41 -28.26 -28.36
N ASN A 372 -7.22 -28.67 -28.75
CA ASN A 372 -6.96 -30.06 -29.18
C ASN A 372 -6.89 -30.97 -27.93
N ALA A 373 -8.06 -31.30 -27.42
CA ALA A 373 -8.40 -31.92 -26.14
C ALA A 373 -7.33 -32.79 -25.50
N SER A 374 -6.58 -32.22 -24.58
CA SER A 374 -6.01 -33.01 -23.47
C SER A 374 -7.11 -33.45 -22.52
N GLU A 375 -6.95 -34.53 -21.77
CA GLU A 375 -7.91 -35.00 -20.77
C GLU A 375 -8.24 -33.97 -19.67
N SER A 376 -7.48 -32.87 -19.61
CA SER A 376 -7.60 -31.74 -18.69
C SER A 376 -8.49 -30.57 -19.17
N ALA A 377 -9.14 -30.68 -20.35
CA ALA A 377 -9.98 -29.59 -20.85
C ALA A 377 -11.17 -29.35 -19.92
N LYS A 378 -11.32 -28.14 -19.41
CA LYS A 378 -12.37 -27.73 -18.47
C LYS A 378 -13.70 -27.41 -19.13
N TRP A 379 -13.73 -27.20 -20.45
CA TRP A 379 -14.92 -26.83 -21.20
C TRP A 379 -15.71 -28.05 -21.67
N GLY A 380 -17.04 -27.95 -21.60
CA GLY A 380 -17.96 -28.95 -22.14
C GLY A 380 -19.32 -28.34 -22.45
N GLN A 381 -20.17 -29.11 -23.09
CA GLN A 381 -21.55 -28.70 -23.41
C GLN A 381 -22.40 -29.95 -23.63
N LYS A 382 -23.51 -30.07 -22.95
CA LYS A 382 -24.50 -31.11 -23.26
C LYS A 382 -25.30 -30.66 -24.47
N LEU A 383 -24.95 -31.18 -25.63
CA LEU A 383 -25.60 -30.81 -26.89
C LEU A 383 -27.12 -31.06 -26.88
N ASN A 384 -27.86 -30.18 -27.50
CA ASN A 384 -29.32 -30.10 -27.52
C ASN A 384 -29.99 -29.80 -26.17
N THR A 385 -29.21 -29.50 -25.13
CA THR A 385 -29.69 -29.11 -23.80
C THR A 385 -29.18 -27.76 -23.39
N ASP A 386 -27.87 -27.57 -23.47
CA ASP A 386 -27.21 -26.34 -23.03
C ASP A 386 -27.19 -25.32 -24.18
N ASP A 387 -27.50 -24.08 -23.90
CA ASP A 387 -27.53 -23.01 -24.92
C ASP A 387 -26.09 -22.46 -25.21
N TYR A 388 -25.08 -22.77 -24.36
CA TYR A 388 -23.70 -22.33 -24.52
C TYR A 388 -22.75 -23.31 -23.84
N PRO A 389 -21.39 -23.21 -24.09
CA PRO A 389 -20.38 -23.94 -23.37
C PRO A 389 -20.41 -23.66 -21.88
N LEU A 390 -20.16 -24.68 -21.05
CA LEU A 390 -20.06 -24.60 -19.60
C LEU A 390 -18.68 -25.08 -19.15
N LEU A 391 -18.25 -24.67 -17.98
CA LEU A 391 -17.03 -25.18 -17.34
C LEU A 391 -17.33 -26.55 -16.69
N SER A 392 -17.33 -27.58 -17.53
CA SER A 392 -17.60 -28.95 -17.08
C SER A 392 -16.91 -29.97 -17.96
N SER A 393 -16.03 -30.75 -17.40
CA SER A 393 -15.37 -31.87 -18.10
C SER A 393 -16.31 -33.05 -18.39
N ALA A 394 -17.52 -33.08 -17.79
CA ALA A 394 -18.46 -34.19 -17.90
C ALA A 394 -19.10 -34.36 -19.29
N ASN A 395 -19.25 -33.25 -20.03
CA ASN A 395 -19.93 -33.22 -21.34
C ASN A 395 -19.00 -32.74 -22.42
N LYS A 396 -17.85 -33.44 -22.63
CA LYS A 396 -16.94 -33.11 -23.71
C LYS A 396 -17.64 -33.07 -25.08
N VAL A 397 -17.25 -32.14 -25.89
CA VAL A 397 -17.73 -32.00 -27.26
C VAL A 397 -16.62 -32.46 -28.21
N TYR A 398 -16.96 -33.33 -29.11
CA TYR A 398 -16.08 -33.86 -30.16
C TYR A 398 -16.57 -33.42 -31.53
N SER A 399 -15.64 -33.31 -32.47
CA SER A 399 -15.98 -33.08 -33.89
C SER A 399 -15.70 -34.34 -34.72
N ASP A 400 -16.52 -34.62 -35.74
CA ASP A 400 -16.32 -35.72 -36.68
C ASP A 400 -15.34 -35.39 -37.83
N GLY A 401 -14.67 -34.22 -37.73
CA GLY A 401 -13.67 -33.78 -38.70
C GLY A 401 -12.93 -32.52 -38.20
N ASP A 402 -11.80 -32.23 -38.85
CA ASP A 402 -10.98 -31.07 -38.50
C ASP A 402 -11.71 -29.75 -38.74
N ILE A 403 -11.53 -28.82 -37.82
CA ILE A 403 -12.04 -27.45 -37.88
C ILE A 403 -10.85 -26.50 -37.99
N THR A 404 -10.87 -25.65 -39.00
CA THR A 404 -9.89 -24.57 -39.14
C THR A 404 -10.57 -23.23 -39.05
N MET A 405 -10.13 -22.37 -38.15
CA MET A 405 -10.54 -20.98 -38.03
C MET A 405 -9.40 -20.08 -38.50
N LYS A 406 -9.69 -19.16 -39.41
CA LYS A 406 -8.73 -18.11 -39.78
C LYS A 406 -8.69 -16.99 -38.74
N CYS A 407 -7.60 -16.26 -38.69
CA CYS A 407 -7.49 -15.06 -37.85
C CYS A 407 -8.55 -13.99 -38.20
N SER A 408 -9.11 -14.00 -39.38
CA SER A 408 -10.30 -13.20 -39.76
C SER A 408 -11.61 -13.60 -39.07
N GLY A 409 -11.65 -14.79 -38.44
CA GLY A 409 -12.85 -15.40 -37.88
C GLY A 409 -13.61 -16.32 -38.84
N GLU A 410 -13.19 -16.40 -40.12
CA GLU A 410 -13.77 -17.32 -41.10
C GLU A 410 -13.48 -18.77 -40.72
N LEU A 411 -14.51 -19.63 -40.78
CA LEU A 411 -14.39 -21.06 -40.57
C LEU A 411 -14.24 -21.74 -41.94
N GLU A 412 -13.11 -22.37 -42.25
CA GLU A 412 -12.88 -23.08 -43.49
C GLU A 412 -13.62 -24.41 -43.56
N ARG A 413 -13.91 -25.01 -42.42
CA ARG A 413 -14.64 -26.26 -42.31
C ARG A 413 -15.49 -26.28 -41.04
N VAL A 414 -16.73 -26.71 -41.13
CA VAL A 414 -17.66 -26.91 -40.05
C VAL A 414 -17.97 -28.40 -39.95
N GLY A 415 -17.52 -29.02 -38.85
CA GLY A 415 -17.84 -30.41 -38.53
C GLY A 415 -19.22 -30.57 -37.89
N LYS A 416 -19.61 -31.80 -37.68
CA LYS A 416 -20.74 -32.13 -36.79
C LYS A 416 -20.19 -32.36 -35.40
N TYR A 417 -20.90 -31.86 -34.40
CA TYR A 417 -20.48 -31.97 -32.98
C TYR A 417 -21.30 -33.05 -32.28
N THR A 418 -20.63 -33.77 -31.38
CA THR A 418 -21.23 -34.87 -30.62
C THR A 418 -20.61 -34.97 -29.22
N ASN A 419 -21.40 -35.42 -28.21
CA ASN A 419 -20.88 -35.74 -26.90
C ASN A 419 -20.29 -37.18 -26.84
N THR A 420 -20.46 -37.98 -27.89
CA THR A 420 -19.87 -39.32 -27.97
C THR A 420 -18.59 -39.24 -28.79
N LYS A 421 -17.47 -39.73 -28.23
CA LYS A 421 -16.19 -39.74 -28.90
C LYS A 421 -16.26 -40.52 -30.21
N PRO A 422 -16.01 -39.93 -31.39
CA PRO A 422 -16.04 -40.61 -32.68
C PRO A 422 -14.80 -41.52 -32.82
N ALA A 423 -14.87 -42.47 -33.80
CA ALA A 423 -13.74 -43.36 -34.10
C ALA A 423 -12.52 -42.59 -34.59
N GLN A 424 -12.75 -41.50 -35.32
CA GLN A 424 -11.73 -40.52 -35.74
C GLN A 424 -12.17 -39.16 -35.22
N GLU A 425 -11.38 -38.61 -34.30
CA GLU A 425 -11.61 -37.32 -33.72
C GLU A 425 -10.99 -36.22 -34.55
N GLY A 426 -11.78 -35.19 -34.86
CA GLY A 426 -11.30 -33.99 -35.52
C GLY A 426 -10.45 -33.11 -34.60
N THR A 427 -9.59 -32.29 -35.19
CA THR A 427 -8.74 -31.33 -34.51
C THR A 427 -9.20 -29.91 -34.78
N PHE A 428 -8.92 -29.00 -33.84
CA PHE A 428 -9.05 -27.56 -34.04
C PHE A 428 -7.70 -26.95 -34.43
N THR A 429 -7.69 -26.14 -35.48
CA THR A 429 -6.50 -25.41 -35.93
C THR A 429 -6.86 -23.92 -36.09
N PHE A 430 -6.07 -23.04 -35.46
CA PHE A 430 -6.12 -21.62 -35.75
C PHE A 430 -5.06 -21.27 -36.78
N LYS A 431 -5.43 -20.54 -37.84
CA LYS A 431 -4.55 -20.27 -38.99
C LYS A 431 -4.50 -18.78 -39.29
N HIS A 432 -3.32 -18.30 -39.64
CA HIS A 432 -3.09 -16.94 -40.17
C HIS A 432 -3.29 -16.88 -41.67
N GLY A 433 -3.06 -15.71 -42.28
CA GLY A 433 -3.13 -15.51 -43.72
C GLY A 433 -2.06 -16.32 -44.47
N ASP A 434 -2.30 -16.55 -45.76
CA ASP A 434 -1.46 -17.41 -46.61
C ASP A 434 -0.33 -16.65 -47.34
N SER A 435 -0.29 -15.31 -47.25
CA SER A 435 0.63 -14.44 -48.00
C SER A 435 1.37 -13.46 -47.07
N PRO A 436 2.23 -13.98 -46.16
CA PRO A 436 2.92 -13.12 -45.18
C PRO A 436 3.83 -12.11 -45.85
N LYS A 437 3.83 -10.89 -45.37
CA LYS A 437 4.73 -9.83 -45.80
C LYS A 437 6.02 -9.89 -44.99
N HIS A 438 7.15 -10.00 -45.68
CA HIS A 438 8.47 -10.02 -45.07
C HIS A 438 8.98 -8.61 -44.78
N HIS A 439 9.48 -8.38 -43.58
CA HIS A 439 10.18 -7.16 -43.16
C HIS A 439 11.59 -7.47 -42.78
N GLU A 440 12.55 -6.86 -43.50
CA GLU A 440 13.98 -7.03 -43.23
C GLU A 440 14.41 -6.30 -41.92
N PHE A 441 15.50 -6.74 -41.31
CA PHE A 441 16.10 -6.08 -40.16
C PHE A 441 16.44 -4.62 -40.47
N MET A 442 16.02 -3.72 -39.61
CA MET A 442 16.37 -2.30 -39.63
C MET A 442 17.13 -1.95 -38.35
N ALA A 443 18.36 -1.50 -38.47
CA ALA A 443 19.18 -1.12 -37.31
C ALA A 443 18.59 0.13 -36.62
N PRO A 444 18.51 0.14 -35.27
CA PRO A 444 18.08 1.33 -34.54
C PRO A 444 19.12 2.45 -34.64
N THR A 445 18.67 3.68 -34.57
CA THR A 445 19.53 4.87 -34.40
C THR A 445 19.61 5.30 -32.95
N CYS A 446 20.18 6.45 -32.65
CA CYS A 446 20.15 7.01 -31.29
C CYS A 446 18.74 7.39 -30.83
N THR A 447 17.86 7.79 -31.74
CA THR A 447 16.55 8.39 -31.43
C THR A 447 15.38 7.70 -32.12
N THR A 448 15.64 6.75 -33.01
CA THR A 448 14.60 6.01 -33.71
C THR A 448 14.79 4.51 -33.52
N ASP A 449 13.71 3.83 -33.23
CA ASP A 449 13.67 2.40 -33.10
C ASP A 449 14.00 1.72 -34.43
N GLY A 450 14.66 0.58 -34.33
CA GLY A 450 14.84 -0.36 -35.42
C GLY A 450 13.82 -1.48 -35.40
N THR A 451 13.95 -2.45 -36.26
CA THR A 451 13.13 -3.66 -36.24
C THR A 451 13.99 -4.92 -36.40
N THR A 452 13.61 -5.99 -35.71
CA THR A 452 14.14 -7.32 -36.06
C THR A 452 13.61 -7.73 -37.42
N GLU A 453 14.20 -8.75 -38.03
CA GLU A 453 13.59 -9.40 -39.18
C GLU A 453 12.32 -10.12 -38.74
N TYR A 454 11.17 -9.88 -39.40
CA TYR A 454 9.91 -10.50 -39.07
C TYR A 454 8.97 -10.64 -40.28
N TRP A 455 7.94 -11.48 -40.13
CA TRP A 455 6.86 -11.66 -41.12
C TRP A 455 5.55 -11.14 -40.52
N GLU A 456 4.85 -10.34 -41.30
CA GLU A 456 3.54 -9.80 -40.94
C GLU A 456 2.44 -10.61 -41.63
N CYS A 457 1.43 -11.04 -40.86
CA CYS A 457 0.25 -11.67 -41.42
C CYS A 457 -0.55 -10.68 -42.29
N ASP A 458 -0.84 -11.05 -43.54
CA ASP A 458 -1.61 -10.23 -44.49
C ASP A 458 -3.08 -10.00 -44.15
N VAL A 459 -3.59 -10.65 -43.09
CA VAL A 459 -5.00 -10.60 -42.65
C VAL A 459 -5.17 -9.92 -41.31
N CYS A 460 -4.41 -10.29 -40.31
CA CYS A 460 -4.53 -9.76 -38.93
C CYS A 460 -3.40 -8.81 -38.53
N HIS A 461 -2.41 -8.61 -39.39
CA HIS A 461 -1.24 -7.75 -39.20
C HIS A 461 -0.34 -8.11 -38.02
N ALA A 462 -0.54 -9.29 -37.39
CA ALA A 462 0.34 -9.77 -36.35
C ALA A 462 1.73 -10.13 -36.91
N SER A 463 2.75 -9.93 -36.10
CA SER A 463 4.15 -10.14 -36.46
C SER A 463 4.66 -11.51 -35.99
N PHE A 464 5.49 -12.17 -36.78
CA PHE A 464 6.01 -13.51 -36.55
C PHE A 464 7.51 -13.59 -36.86
N SER A 465 8.23 -14.42 -36.13
CA SER A 465 9.66 -14.68 -36.35
C SER A 465 9.93 -15.65 -37.51
N ASP A 466 8.89 -16.23 -38.12
CA ASP A 466 8.99 -17.22 -39.21
C ASP A 466 7.95 -16.99 -40.32
N ALA A 467 8.35 -17.37 -41.54
CA ALA A 467 7.51 -17.23 -42.73
C ALA A 467 6.25 -18.13 -42.75
N LEU A 468 6.16 -19.09 -41.81
CA LEU A 468 4.99 -19.97 -41.67
C LEU A 468 3.99 -19.42 -40.66
N LEU A 469 4.26 -18.25 -40.08
CA LEU A 469 3.44 -17.55 -39.07
C LEU A 469 3.09 -18.45 -37.86
N THR A 470 4.08 -19.18 -37.35
CA THR A 470 3.89 -20.14 -36.26
C THR A 470 4.35 -19.59 -34.91
N GLN A 471 5.30 -18.65 -34.91
CA GLN A 471 5.88 -18.05 -33.69
C GLN A 471 5.64 -16.53 -33.70
N GLU A 472 4.60 -16.12 -33.01
CA GLU A 472 4.24 -14.72 -32.88
C GLU A 472 5.29 -13.94 -32.10
N VAL A 473 5.58 -12.72 -32.54
CA VAL A 473 6.47 -11.78 -31.87
C VAL A 473 5.65 -10.58 -31.44
N SER A 474 5.57 -10.35 -30.13
CA SER A 474 4.75 -9.26 -29.57
C SER A 474 5.24 -7.87 -30.02
N THR A 475 6.56 -7.70 -30.16
CA THR A 475 7.17 -6.45 -30.63
C THR A 475 8.40 -6.77 -31.49
N PRO A 476 8.33 -6.62 -32.86
CA PRO A 476 9.53 -6.74 -33.69
C PRO A 476 10.45 -5.50 -33.57
N VAL A 477 10.14 -4.59 -32.66
CA VAL A 477 10.87 -3.34 -32.44
C VAL A 477 12.17 -3.61 -31.69
N VAL A 478 13.26 -3.03 -32.19
CA VAL A 478 14.54 -2.94 -31.50
C VAL A 478 14.68 -1.49 -31.03
N SER A 479 14.60 -1.29 -29.74
CA SER A 479 14.62 0.05 -29.15
C SER A 479 15.81 0.88 -29.65
N ALA A 480 15.57 2.15 -29.86
CA ALA A 480 16.63 3.13 -30.14
C ALA A 480 17.70 3.07 -29.02
N THR A 481 18.94 3.32 -29.38
CA THR A 481 20.07 3.05 -28.49
C THR A 481 20.37 4.19 -27.51
N GLY A 482 19.65 5.31 -27.59
CA GLY A 482 19.94 6.52 -26.85
C GLY A 482 21.27 7.19 -27.31
N HIS A 483 21.56 8.34 -26.73
CA HIS A 483 22.83 9.04 -26.95
C HIS A 483 23.87 8.58 -25.91
N GLU A 484 25.01 8.09 -26.37
CA GLU A 484 26.17 7.79 -25.56
C GLU A 484 27.27 8.82 -25.86
N TYR A 485 27.69 9.62 -24.88
CA TYR A 485 28.58 10.75 -25.07
C TYR A 485 30.01 10.40 -24.66
N ASP A 486 30.99 10.86 -25.45
CA ASP A 486 32.43 10.78 -25.18
C ASP A 486 32.89 11.87 -24.18
N GLU A 487 34.19 11.90 -23.80
CA GLU A 487 34.75 12.87 -22.86
C GLU A 487 34.62 14.35 -23.33
N SER A 488 34.33 14.59 -24.62
CA SER A 488 34.11 15.92 -25.17
C SER A 488 32.64 16.31 -25.32
N ASP A 489 31.73 15.59 -24.66
CA ASP A 489 30.26 15.77 -24.70
C ASP A 489 29.67 15.61 -26.12
N LYS A 490 30.28 14.73 -26.95
CA LYS A 490 29.76 14.36 -28.26
C LYS A 490 29.29 12.94 -28.29
N CYS A 491 28.10 12.71 -28.80
CA CYS A 491 27.60 11.37 -28.99
C CYS A 491 28.52 10.55 -29.92
N ILE A 492 28.99 9.40 -29.44
CA ILE A 492 29.93 8.54 -30.17
C ILE A 492 29.33 8.03 -31.49
N LYS A 493 28.02 7.88 -31.56
CA LYS A 493 27.27 7.34 -32.72
C LYS A 493 26.88 8.46 -33.71
N CYS A 494 26.06 9.43 -33.32
CA CYS A 494 25.51 10.46 -34.20
C CYS A 494 26.30 11.76 -34.20
N LYS A 495 27.30 11.94 -33.33
CA LYS A 495 28.14 13.12 -33.16
C LYS A 495 27.43 14.37 -32.68
N LYS A 496 26.19 14.29 -32.22
CA LYS A 496 25.46 15.40 -31.60
C LYS A 496 26.19 15.82 -30.31
N GLU A 497 26.39 17.12 -30.12
CA GLU A 497 26.98 17.70 -28.88
C GLU A 497 25.88 18.04 -27.88
N ILE A 498 26.17 17.95 -26.57
CA ILE A 498 25.28 18.43 -25.52
C ILE A 498 25.20 19.97 -25.64
N PRO A 499 24.01 20.56 -25.88
CA PRO A 499 23.84 21.99 -26.05
C PRO A 499 24.13 22.78 -24.77
N PHE A 500 24.66 24.00 -24.91
CA PHE A 500 24.77 24.94 -23.81
C PHE A 500 23.52 25.82 -23.66
N LEU A 501 23.01 25.91 -22.41
CA LEU A 501 21.99 26.88 -22.05
C LEU A 501 22.61 28.20 -21.60
N THR A 502 21.89 29.28 -21.85
CA THR A 502 22.22 30.64 -21.39
C THR A 502 21.18 31.16 -20.40
N LEU A 503 21.48 32.19 -19.64
CA LEU A 503 20.46 32.84 -18.79
C LEU A 503 19.33 33.40 -19.67
N GLY A 504 18.08 33.14 -19.23
CA GLY A 504 16.86 33.49 -19.95
C GLY A 504 16.22 32.27 -20.63
N ASN A 505 15.44 32.54 -21.65
CA ASN A 505 14.68 31.51 -22.39
C ASN A 505 15.58 30.78 -23.40
N ASN A 506 15.61 29.49 -23.33
CA ASN A 506 16.31 28.58 -24.22
C ASN A 506 15.30 27.64 -24.87
N PRO A 507 14.96 27.80 -26.14
CA PRO A 507 14.14 26.79 -26.85
C PRO A 507 14.94 25.51 -26.96
N ILE A 508 14.28 24.38 -26.61
CA ILE A 508 14.90 23.05 -26.61
C ILE A 508 14.02 22.07 -27.42
N THR A 509 14.60 20.94 -27.76
CA THR A 509 13.91 19.80 -28.35
C THR A 509 14.01 18.64 -27.38
N ILE A 510 12.89 18.08 -26.96
CA ILE A 510 12.84 16.84 -26.16
C ILE A 510 12.56 15.69 -27.12
N GLU A 511 13.59 14.89 -27.37
CA GLU A 511 13.53 13.65 -28.16
C GLU A 511 13.16 12.49 -27.24
N LYS A 512 12.58 11.41 -27.79
CA LYS A 512 12.28 10.18 -27.05
C LYS A 512 13.55 9.64 -26.37
N VAL A 513 13.42 9.27 -25.10
CA VAL A 513 14.51 8.71 -24.28
C VAL A 513 14.21 7.26 -23.89
N PHE A 514 15.21 6.47 -23.55
CA PHE A 514 15.14 5.03 -23.36
C PHE A 514 15.83 4.57 -22.06
N GLY A 515 16.07 5.45 -21.11
CA GLY A 515 16.62 5.17 -19.80
C GLY A 515 15.62 5.42 -18.68
N GLU A 516 15.91 4.85 -17.52
CA GLU A 516 15.10 5.02 -16.31
C GLU A 516 15.19 6.45 -15.74
N LEU A 517 14.26 6.81 -14.86
CA LEU A 517 14.21 8.13 -14.24
C LEU A 517 15.42 8.43 -13.36
N GLU A 518 16.03 7.41 -12.76
CA GLU A 518 17.20 7.52 -11.90
C GLU A 518 18.53 7.60 -12.68
N GLU A 519 18.50 7.34 -13.99
CA GLU A 519 19.69 7.30 -14.83
C GLU A 519 19.81 8.54 -15.71
N ILE A 520 21.00 9.13 -15.80
CA ILE A 520 21.27 10.28 -16.69
C ILE A 520 21.01 9.97 -18.18
N SER A 521 21.10 8.69 -18.56
CA SER A 521 20.77 8.20 -19.90
C SER A 521 19.29 8.34 -20.27
N GLY A 522 18.42 8.42 -19.27
CA GLY A 522 16.98 8.64 -19.40
C GLY A 522 16.55 10.07 -19.75
N TYR A 523 17.51 10.98 -20.09
CA TYR A 523 17.19 12.39 -20.32
C TYR A 523 17.82 12.95 -21.59
N ASN A 524 17.17 13.96 -22.16
CA ASN A 524 17.78 14.90 -23.11
C ASN A 524 18.65 15.86 -22.30
N LEU A 525 19.95 15.83 -22.52
CA LEU A 525 20.92 16.57 -21.71
C LEU A 525 21.23 17.93 -22.30
N TYR A 526 21.33 18.92 -21.41
CA TYR A 526 21.74 20.31 -21.67
C TYR A 526 22.76 20.69 -20.59
N LYS A 527 23.65 21.65 -20.88
CA LYS A 527 24.66 22.08 -19.92
C LYS A 527 24.62 23.59 -19.67
N PHE A 528 24.84 23.96 -18.41
CA PHE A 528 24.87 25.34 -17.97
C PHE A 528 26.08 25.56 -17.06
N THR A 529 26.90 26.58 -17.35
CA THR A 529 28.00 26.98 -16.48
C THR A 529 27.62 28.23 -15.68
N ALA A 530 27.62 28.10 -14.35
CA ALA A 530 27.25 29.23 -13.48
C ALA A 530 28.28 30.37 -13.53
N PRO A 531 27.91 31.59 -13.94
CA PRO A 531 28.84 32.72 -14.03
C PRO A 531 29.23 33.28 -12.65
N GLU A 532 28.41 33.01 -11.60
CA GLU A 532 28.64 33.45 -10.22
C GLU A 532 27.95 32.50 -9.24
N ASP A 533 28.28 32.60 -7.93
CA ASP A 533 27.58 31.86 -6.90
C ASP A 533 26.16 32.41 -6.73
N GLY A 534 25.13 31.54 -6.68
CA GLY A 534 23.74 32.00 -6.59
C GLY A 534 22.72 30.86 -6.61
N THR A 535 21.46 31.22 -6.55
CA THR A 535 20.35 30.29 -6.73
C THR A 535 20.04 30.17 -8.22
N LEU A 536 20.31 28.99 -8.78
CA LEU A 536 19.92 28.58 -10.12
C LEU A 536 18.47 28.10 -10.08
N ALA A 537 17.60 28.67 -10.86
CA ALA A 537 16.24 28.22 -11.11
C ALA A 537 16.12 27.81 -12.59
N VAL A 538 15.55 26.61 -12.82
CA VAL A 538 15.27 26.12 -14.17
C VAL A 538 13.77 25.78 -14.20
N THR A 539 13.07 26.34 -15.20
CA THR A 539 11.63 26.13 -15.37
C THR A 539 11.37 25.72 -16.81
N ALA A 540 10.63 24.65 -17.01
CA ALA A 540 10.12 24.25 -18.31
C ALA A 540 8.84 25.05 -18.68
N ASN A 541 8.57 25.20 -19.95
CA ASN A 541 7.30 25.70 -20.51
C ASN A 541 7.02 24.94 -21.81
N SER A 542 6.01 24.05 -21.80
CA SER A 542 5.73 23.06 -22.83
C SER A 542 4.28 23.07 -23.39
N ASN A 543 3.45 24.07 -23.03
CA ASN A 543 2.03 24.12 -23.39
C ASN A 543 1.19 22.93 -22.86
N GLY A 544 1.42 22.51 -21.61
CA GLY A 544 0.56 21.54 -20.90
C GLY A 544 0.93 20.06 -21.14
N VAL A 545 2.16 19.81 -21.58
CA VAL A 545 2.74 18.47 -21.60
C VAL A 545 3.39 18.20 -20.24
N ASP A 546 3.26 16.99 -19.76
CA ASP A 546 3.87 16.52 -18.50
C ASP A 546 5.38 16.38 -18.70
N THR A 547 6.19 17.27 -18.10
CA THR A 547 7.64 17.29 -18.26
C THR A 547 8.35 16.97 -16.95
N TYR A 548 9.46 16.23 -17.03
CA TYR A 548 10.30 15.86 -15.90
C TYR A 548 11.70 16.43 -16.06
N GLY A 549 12.22 17.07 -15.02
CA GLY A 549 13.51 17.73 -15.04
C GLY A 549 14.45 17.32 -13.94
N THR A 550 15.75 17.21 -14.25
CA THR A 550 16.81 16.85 -13.31
C THR A 550 18.03 17.74 -13.44
N LEU A 551 18.80 17.85 -12.36
CA LEU A 551 20.10 18.53 -12.34
C LEU A 551 21.19 17.57 -11.89
N TRP A 552 22.28 17.50 -12.64
CA TRP A 552 23.42 16.62 -12.35
C TRP A 552 24.72 17.44 -12.19
N GLU A 553 25.57 17.03 -11.24
CA GLU A 553 26.88 17.67 -11.02
C GLU A 553 27.86 17.33 -12.15
N SER A 554 27.77 16.19 -12.74
CA SER A 554 28.56 15.73 -13.87
C SER A 554 27.79 14.67 -14.68
N ARG A 555 28.20 14.49 -15.93
CA ARG A 555 27.64 13.48 -16.82
C ARG A 555 27.87 12.02 -16.34
N THR A 556 28.78 11.80 -15.40
CA THR A 556 29.12 10.50 -14.82
C THR A 556 28.69 10.39 -13.35
N ALA A 557 27.87 11.31 -12.87
CA ALA A 557 27.31 11.23 -11.53
C ALA A 557 26.37 10.02 -11.41
N ALA A 558 26.42 9.33 -10.29
CA ALA A 558 25.58 8.16 -10.04
C ALA A 558 24.14 8.52 -9.69
N SER A 559 23.90 9.78 -9.30
CA SER A 559 22.56 10.31 -8.97
C SER A 559 22.47 11.79 -9.32
N TYR A 560 21.25 12.28 -9.54
CA TYR A 560 21.00 13.71 -9.71
C TYR A 560 21.15 14.49 -8.39
N LEU A 561 21.31 15.80 -8.50
CA LEU A 561 21.38 16.74 -7.37
C LEU A 561 19.99 17.16 -6.91
N ILE A 562 19.06 17.27 -7.83
CA ILE A 562 17.64 17.59 -7.63
C ILE A 562 16.85 17.18 -8.86
N ASP A 563 15.58 16.85 -8.67
CA ASP A 563 14.59 16.55 -9.71
C ASP A 563 13.25 17.22 -9.40
N ASN A 564 12.38 17.29 -10.39
CA ASN A 564 10.99 17.73 -10.24
C ASN A 564 10.19 17.39 -11.50
N ASP A 565 8.91 17.08 -11.34
CA ASP A 565 7.97 16.83 -12.45
C ASP A 565 6.95 17.97 -12.63
N ASP A 566 6.33 18.46 -11.57
CA ASP A 566 5.26 19.45 -11.63
C ASP A 566 5.69 20.80 -10.97
N LYS A 567 5.28 21.91 -11.51
CA LYS A 567 5.37 23.22 -10.83
C LYS A 567 4.34 23.35 -9.73
N ASP A 568 3.10 22.93 -10.01
CA ASP A 568 1.97 22.92 -9.08
C ASP A 568 0.87 21.95 -9.61
N GLU A 569 -0.24 21.80 -8.89
CA GLU A 569 -1.34 20.89 -9.23
C GLU A 569 -1.99 21.16 -10.61
N ASP A 570 -1.82 22.37 -11.17
CA ASP A 570 -2.41 22.80 -12.44
C ASP A 570 -1.39 22.88 -13.59
N ASP A 571 -0.07 22.90 -13.31
CA ASP A 571 1.01 23.06 -14.28
C ASP A 571 2.02 21.92 -14.16
N ARG A 572 1.91 20.93 -15.05
CA ARG A 572 2.74 19.73 -15.12
C ARG A 572 4.11 19.92 -15.76
N ASP A 573 4.53 21.14 -15.97
CA ASP A 573 5.90 21.45 -16.35
C ASP A 573 6.80 21.45 -15.12
N PHE A 574 8.00 20.89 -15.20
CA PHE A 574 8.94 20.90 -14.07
C PHE A 574 9.49 22.28 -13.74
N GLN A 575 9.78 22.48 -12.45
CA GLN A 575 10.55 23.62 -11.96
C GLN A 575 11.39 23.18 -10.76
N PHE A 576 12.68 23.47 -10.79
CA PHE A 576 13.54 23.27 -9.63
C PHE A 576 14.46 24.46 -9.36
N THR A 577 14.96 24.55 -8.13
CA THR A 577 16.00 25.50 -7.72
C THR A 577 17.18 24.78 -7.08
N TYR A 578 18.39 25.28 -7.31
CA TYR A 578 19.61 24.69 -6.78
C TYR A 578 20.67 25.77 -6.48
N THR A 579 21.48 25.58 -5.42
CA THR A 579 22.59 26.48 -5.09
C THR A 579 23.78 26.21 -6.01
N ALA A 580 23.96 27.04 -7.01
CA ALA A 580 25.02 26.92 -7.99
C ALA A 580 26.32 27.60 -7.55
N THR A 581 27.44 26.93 -7.83
CA THR A 581 28.80 27.42 -7.56
C THR A 581 29.42 28.07 -8.83
N LYS A 582 29.97 29.25 -8.70
CA LYS A 582 30.67 29.95 -9.80
C LYS A 582 31.68 29.06 -10.51
N GLY A 583 31.58 29.01 -11.83
CA GLY A 583 32.50 28.30 -12.72
C GLY A 583 32.21 26.79 -12.83
N THR A 584 31.23 26.25 -12.07
CA THR A 584 30.80 24.88 -12.18
C THR A 584 29.85 24.73 -13.36
N THR A 585 30.06 23.68 -14.17
CA THR A 585 29.15 23.30 -15.24
C THR A 585 28.23 22.18 -14.72
N TYR A 586 26.94 22.43 -14.77
CA TYR A 586 25.88 21.51 -14.44
C TYR A 586 25.25 20.92 -15.69
N TYR A 587 24.75 19.69 -15.59
CA TYR A 587 23.99 19.04 -16.67
C TYR A 587 22.51 19.02 -16.26
N ILE A 588 21.68 19.59 -17.12
CA ILE A 588 20.22 19.66 -16.94
C ILE A 588 19.62 18.59 -17.82
N GLY A 589 18.95 17.63 -17.22
CA GLY A 589 18.14 16.62 -17.90
C GLY A 589 16.72 17.11 -18.08
N ALA A 590 16.15 16.93 -19.27
CA ALA A 590 14.75 17.20 -19.53
C ALA A 590 14.14 16.04 -20.34
N ARG A 591 12.96 15.59 -19.97
CA ARG A 591 12.20 14.57 -20.68
C ARG A 591 10.69 14.80 -20.53
N GLN A 592 9.86 14.15 -21.33
CA GLN A 592 8.47 13.92 -20.99
C GLN A 592 8.40 12.84 -19.92
N TYR A 593 7.47 12.91 -18.99
CA TYR A 593 7.41 11.98 -17.85
C TYR A 593 7.46 10.50 -18.26
N ASP A 594 6.71 10.11 -19.29
CA ASP A 594 6.69 8.77 -19.86
C ASP A 594 7.86 8.45 -20.84
N GLY A 595 8.75 9.42 -21.10
CA GLY A 595 9.93 9.25 -21.93
C GLY A 595 9.72 9.47 -23.44
N ASP A 596 8.51 9.74 -23.89
CA ASP A 596 8.24 10.01 -25.30
C ASP A 596 8.81 11.37 -25.76
N ALA A 597 8.82 11.62 -27.08
CA ALA A 597 9.22 12.89 -27.66
C ALA A 597 8.08 13.90 -27.54
N ILE A 598 8.41 15.17 -27.22
CA ILE A 598 7.43 16.24 -27.23
C ILE A 598 7.30 16.84 -28.63
N GLU A 599 6.12 16.78 -29.22
CA GLU A 599 5.80 17.49 -30.45
C GLU A 599 5.47 18.95 -30.15
N GLY A 600 6.37 19.88 -30.47
CA GLY A 600 6.17 21.32 -30.28
C GLY A 600 7.39 22.01 -29.68
N GLU A 601 7.24 23.32 -29.39
CA GLU A 601 8.31 24.10 -28.77
C GLU A 601 8.26 23.93 -27.25
N VAL A 602 9.35 23.46 -26.66
CA VAL A 602 9.63 23.49 -25.24
C VAL A 602 10.68 24.56 -24.96
N THR A 603 10.46 25.36 -23.92
CA THR A 603 11.41 26.41 -23.56
C THR A 603 11.88 26.20 -22.11
N LEU A 604 13.17 26.04 -21.89
CA LEU A 604 13.77 26.11 -20.55
C LEU A 604 14.12 27.56 -20.21
N ASN A 605 13.49 28.10 -19.18
CA ASN A 605 13.90 29.39 -18.61
C ASN A 605 14.94 29.13 -17.52
N VAL A 606 16.18 29.62 -17.74
CA VAL A 606 17.29 29.49 -16.82
C VAL A 606 17.55 30.83 -16.16
N LYS A 607 17.40 30.90 -14.83
CA LYS A 607 17.61 32.12 -14.02
C LYS A 607 18.65 31.84 -12.95
N LEU A 608 19.62 32.71 -12.80
CA LEU A 608 20.57 32.72 -11.70
C LEU A 608 20.36 33.99 -10.88
N THR A 609 20.00 33.82 -9.61
CA THR A 609 19.88 34.95 -8.67
C THR A 609 21.16 35.00 -7.83
N PRO A 610 21.98 36.05 -7.93
CA PRO A 610 23.20 36.17 -7.16
C PRO A 610 22.95 36.08 -5.65
N LEU A 611 23.81 35.35 -4.96
CA LEU A 611 23.69 35.11 -3.53
C LEU A 611 24.02 36.39 -2.74
N GLN A 612 23.06 36.91 -1.96
CA GLN A 612 23.25 38.09 -1.10
C GLN A 612 23.39 37.65 0.36
N LEU A 613 24.61 37.58 0.86
CA LEU A 613 24.89 37.15 2.22
C LEU A 613 24.82 38.27 3.24
N PRO A 614 24.33 38.07 4.46
CA PRO A 614 24.49 38.98 5.59
C PRO A 614 25.97 39.29 5.88
N ALA A 615 26.21 40.44 6.49
CA ALA A 615 27.58 40.85 6.84
C ALA A 615 28.27 39.86 7.75
N GLY A 616 29.48 39.42 7.37
CA GLY A 616 30.23 38.42 8.13
C GLY A 616 29.89 36.97 7.90
N MET A 617 28.84 36.68 7.12
CA MET A 617 28.50 35.31 6.65
C MET A 617 29.36 34.97 5.42
N THR A 618 29.72 33.72 5.26
CA THR A 618 30.50 33.20 4.13
C THR A 618 29.96 31.84 3.67
N GLY A 619 30.42 31.37 2.53
CA GLY A 619 29.96 30.15 1.91
C GLY A 619 28.94 30.39 0.82
N ASN A 620 28.50 29.35 0.13
CA ASN A 620 27.49 29.43 -0.90
C ASN A 620 26.37 28.35 -0.75
N GLY A 621 26.37 27.68 0.41
CA GLY A 621 25.35 26.68 0.76
C GLY A 621 25.52 25.31 0.13
N THR A 622 26.60 25.08 -0.63
CA THR A 622 26.89 23.72 -1.12
C THR A 622 27.54 22.84 -0.05
N LYS A 623 27.54 21.53 -0.23
CA LYS A 623 28.17 20.57 0.70
C LYS A 623 29.67 20.81 0.88
N THR A 624 30.38 21.32 -0.18
CA THR A 624 31.81 21.65 -0.17
C THR A 624 32.10 23.05 0.37
N LYS A 625 31.13 23.99 0.27
CA LYS A 625 31.22 25.37 0.77
C LYS A 625 29.97 25.77 1.54
N PRO A 626 29.68 25.14 2.68
CA PRO A 626 28.46 25.41 3.45
C PRO A 626 28.44 26.87 3.93
N PHE A 627 27.25 27.41 4.14
CA PHE A 627 27.08 28.69 4.80
C PHE A 627 27.68 28.66 6.21
N VAL A 628 28.48 29.64 6.57
CA VAL A 628 29.17 29.75 7.87
C VAL A 628 28.42 30.74 8.74
N LEU A 629 27.66 30.22 9.71
CA LEU A 629 26.72 30.96 10.53
C LEU A 629 27.39 31.39 11.85
N ARG A 630 27.21 32.66 12.24
CA ARG A 630 27.85 33.25 13.44
C ARG A 630 26.88 33.87 14.42
N THR A 631 25.70 34.29 13.98
CA THR A 631 24.75 35.04 14.78
C THR A 631 23.33 34.49 14.61
N ALA A 632 22.39 34.89 15.46
CA ALA A 632 21.00 34.55 15.31
C ALA A 632 20.39 35.08 14.00
N GLU A 633 20.82 36.25 13.57
CA GLU A 633 20.38 36.85 12.28
C GLU A 633 20.86 36.00 11.09
N HIS A 634 22.06 35.38 11.18
CA HIS A 634 22.51 34.41 10.16
C HIS A 634 21.64 33.16 10.12
N LEU A 635 21.17 32.66 11.30
CA LEU A 635 20.20 31.55 11.37
C LEU A 635 18.85 31.94 10.79
N VAL A 636 18.36 33.17 11.06
CA VAL A 636 17.14 33.69 10.45
C VAL A 636 17.25 33.74 8.94
N TRP A 637 18.37 34.33 8.45
CA TRP A 637 18.62 34.36 7.01
C TRP A 637 18.69 32.97 6.37
N PHE A 638 19.38 32.03 7.02
CA PHE A 638 19.51 30.67 6.54
C PHE A 638 18.13 29.95 6.52
N ARG A 639 17.34 30.10 7.58
CA ARG A 639 15.96 29.60 7.63
C ARG A 639 15.12 30.15 6.48
N ASP A 640 15.15 31.48 6.29
CA ASP A 640 14.36 32.12 5.25
C ASP A 640 14.86 31.77 3.84
N TYR A 641 16.16 31.51 3.70
CA TYR A 641 16.75 31.03 2.45
C TYR A 641 16.30 29.59 2.13
N VAL A 642 16.30 28.69 3.11
CA VAL A 642 15.81 27.31 2.95
C VAL A 642 14.32 27.31 2.64
N ASN A 643 13.52 28.03 3.44
CA ASN A 643 12.06 28.06 3.33
C ASN A 643 11.54 28.79 2.05
N LYS A 644 12.44 29.31 1.20
CA LYS A 644 12.20 29.85 -0.14
C LYS A 644 12.73 28.94 -1.24
N ASP A 645 12.50 27.65 -1.12
CA ASP A 645 12.81 26.62 -2.12
C ASP A 645 14.30 26.25 -2.27
N ASN A 646 15.19 26.65 -1.33
CA ASN A 646 16.59 26.23 -1.33
C ASN A 646 16.82 25.09 -0.32
N LEU A 647 16.05 24.02 -0.43
CA LEU A 647 15.89 22.96 0.56
C LEU A 647 17.18 22.18 0.84
N SER A 648 18.06 22.04 -0.16
CA SER A 648 19.33 21.31 -0.07
C SER A 648 20.52 22.16 0.46
N ALA A 649 20.26 23.40 0.86
CA ALA A 649 21.31 24.29 1.34
C ALA A 649 22.03 23.74 2.57
N CYS A 650 23.36 23.71 2.53
CA CYS A 650 24.21 23.26 3.62
C CYS A 650 24.73 24.41 4.47
N ALA A 651 24.78 24.20 5.78
CA ALA A 651 25.32 25.20 6.71
C ALA A 651 26.18 24.58 7.82
N LYS A 652 27.08 25.36 8.37
CA LYS A 652 27.78 25.03 9.61
C LYS A 652 27.89 26.25 10.53
N ILE A 653 27.93 26.04 11.84
CA ILE A 653 28.23 27.09 12.80
C ILE A 653 29.76 27.33 12.77
N ALA A 654 30.16 28.59 12.77
CA ALA A 654 31.57 29.00 12.65
C ALA A 654 32.47 28.44 13.78
N ASP A 655 33.75 28.18 13.43
CA ASP A 655 34.71 27.62 14.37
C ASP A 655 35.02 28.57 15.56
N ASP A 656 35.00 29.88 15.30
CA ASP A 656 35.30 30.96 16.24
C ASP A 656 34.10 31.37 17.15
N VAL A 657 32.93 30.79 16.93
CA VAL A 657 31.73 30.99 17.75
C VAL A 657 31.64 29.92 18.85
N LYS A 658 31.29 30.30 20.06
CA LYS A 658 31.01 29.32 21.16
C LYS A 658 29.54 28.98 21.28
N ALA A 659 28.69 29.96 21.14
CA ALA A 659 27.25 29.82 21.19
C ALA A 659 26.56 30.87 20.34
N ILE A 660 25.36 30.55 19.82
CA ILE A 660 24.46 31.52 19.19
C ILE A 660 23.28 31.71 20.14
N ASP A 661 23.04 32.94 20.56
CA ASP A 661 21.92 33.32 21.40
C ASP A 661 20.76 33.78 20.54
N MET A 662 19.63 33.07 20.65
CA MET A 662 18.42 33.28 19.85
C MET A 662 17.49 34.34 20.45
N SER A 663 17.77 34.89 21.64
CA SER A 663 16.87 35.79 22.37
C SER A 663 16.52 37.08 21.62
N SER A 664 17.35 37.50 20.65
CA SER A 664 17.06 38.65 19.77
C SER A 664 16.04 38.35 18.65
N VAL A 665 15.83 37.06 18.33
CA VAL A 665 15.02 36.63 17.17
C VAL A 665 13.86 35.72 17.55
N CYS A 666 13.83 35.20 18.78
CA CYS A 666 12.66 34.51 19.33
C CYS A 666 12.65 34.59 20.88
N HIS A 667 11.51 34.80 21.50
CA HIS A 667 11.35 34.92 22.97
C HIS A 667 9.88 34.89 23.39
N GLU A 668 9.62 34.53 24.63
CA GLU A 668 8.29 34.68 25.26
C GLU A 668 7.95 36.16 25.45
N ALA A 669 6.66 36.45 25.45
CA ALA A 669 6.18 37.75 25.92
C ALA A 669 6.56 37.96 27.40
N ASN A 670 7.26 39.06 27.67
CA ASN A 670 7.71 39.41 29.01
C ASN A 670 7.38 40.89 29.25
N THR A 671 6.50 41.18 30.16
CA THR A 671 5.99 42.53 30.49
C THR A 671 7.08 43.50 30.95
N ALA A 672 8.26 43.03 31.31
CA ALA A 672 9.39 43.87 31.75
C ALA A 672 10.34 44.28 30.61
N THR A 673 10.54 43.45 29.61
CA THR A 673 11.54 43.66 28.53
C THR A 673 10.98 43.47 27.14
N ASN A 674 10.04 42.53 26.94
CA ASN A 674 9.45 42.17 25.65
C ASN A 674 7.92 42.18 25.80
N THR A 675 7.26 43.11 25.16
CA THR A 675 5.79 43.25 25.24
C THR A 675 5.05 42.29 24.31
N GLU A 676 5.73 41.76 23.33
CA GLU A 676 5.19 40.86 22.33
C GLU A 676 5.97 39.51 22.32
N GLU A 677 5.30 38.43 22.00
CA GLU A 677 5.86 37.12 21.80
C GLU A 677 6.50 37.04 20.39
N LEU A 678 7.66 36.46 20.28
CA LEU A 678 8.31 36.20 19.01
C LEU A 678 8.73 34.72 18.94
N SER A 679 8.00 33.94 18.18
CA SER A 679 8.24 32.49 18.00
C SER A 679 9.17 32.25 16.81
N TRP A 680 10.11 31.28 16.97
CA TRP A 680 10.92 30.79 15.85
C TRP A 680 10.02 30.03 14.85
N THR A 681 10.13 30.36 13.57
CA THR A 681 9.60 29.58 12.48
C THR A 681 10.58 28.45 12.13
N PRO A 682 10.18 27.20 12.06
CA PRO A 682 11.11 26.09 11.75
C PRO A 682 11.81 26.22 10.38
N ILE A 683 13.01 25.65 10.30
CA ILE A 683 13.70 25.40 9.02
C ILE A 683 13.05 24.18 8.38
N GLY A 684 12.57 24.27 7.12
CA GLY A 684 11.73 23.23 6.53
C GLY A 684 10.36 23.22 7.17
N ASN A 685 9.50 24.18 6.88
CA ASN A 685 8.33 24.56 7.66
C ASN A 685 7.03 23.83 7.27
N SER A 686 7.06 22.92 6.29
CA SER A 686 5.90 22.12 5.86
C SER A 686 6.34 20.78 5.28
N LYS A 687 5.40 19.93 4.89
CA LYS A 687 5.68 18.68 4.18
C LYS A 687 6.22 18.91 2.77
N GLU A 688 5.81 19.95 2.13
CA GLU A 688 6.24 20.34 0.80
C GLU A 688 7.63 21.01 0.83
N ASN A 689 7.96 21.70 1.93
CA ASN A 689 9.23 22.41 2.14
C ASN A 689 10.11 21.68 3.16
N GLN A 690 10.46 20.43 2.91
CA GLN A 690 11.31 19.64 3.78
C GLN A 690 12.79 20.00 3.60
N TYR A 691 13.50 20.20 4.70
CA TYR A 691 14.95 20.44 4.64
C TYR A 691 15.71 19.19 4.18
N GLN A 692 16.57 19.33 3.18
CA GLN A 692 17.30 18.23 2.55
C GLN A 692 18.83 18.40 2.60
N GLY A 693 19.32 19.41 3.29
CA GLY A 693 20.73 19.74 3.35
C GLY A 693 21.53 19.07 4.47
N THR A 694 22.75 19.53 4.63
CA THR A 694 23.60 19.19 5.79
C THR A 694 23.71 20.39 6.72
N PHE A 695 23.33 20.21 8.00
CA PHE A 695 23.54 21.23 9.05
C PHE A 695 24.50 20.70 10.11
N ASP A 696 25.68 21.29 10.20
CA ASP A 696 26.67 20.94 11.21
C ASP A 696 26.78 22.06 12.28
N GLY A 697 26.26 21.76 13.46
CA GLY A 697 26.40 22.66 14.61
C GLY A 697 27.84 22.84 15.11
N ASN A 698 28.78 22.03 14.59
CA ASN A 698 30.22 22.13 14.90
C ASN A 698 30.53 22.06 16.41
N GLY A 699 29.72 21.31 17.17
CA GLY A 699 29.82 21.20 18.62
C GLY A 699 29.47 22.48 19.39
N LYS A 700 28.78 23.43 18.75
CA LYS A 700 28.40 24.71 19.37
C LYS A 700 27.02 24.65 20.01
N THR A 701 26.73 25.67 20.82
CA THR A 701 25.47 25.78 21.55
C THR A 701 24.54 26.77 20.88
N ILE A 702 23.27 26.38 20.69
CA ILE A 702 22.15 27.25 20.36
C ILE A 702 21.38 27.51 21.65
N SER A 703 21.32 28.76 22.10
CA SER A 703 20.70 29.14 23.37
C SER A 703 19.43 29.95 23.17
N ASN A 704 18.47 29.80 24.13
CA ASN A 704 17.25 30.59 24.20
C ASN A 704 16.34 30.43 22.95
N LEU A 705 16.34 29.24 22.34
CA LEU A 705 15.35 28.92 21.31
C LEU A 705 13.96 28.93 21.94
N TYR A 706 13.03 29.67 21.36
CA TYR A 706 11.64 29.73 21.76
C TYR A 706 10.72 29.46 20.59
N ILE A 707 9.83 28.47 20.76
CA ILE A 707 8.80 28.12 19.78
C ILE A 707 7.46 27.96 20.52
N ASN A 708 6.46 28.69 20.05
CA ASN A 708 5.07 28.49 20.38
C ASN A 708 4.29 28.34 19.07
N ALA A 709 3.97 27.11 18.69
CA ALA A 709 3.48 26.77 17.36
C ALA A 709 2.00 26.34 17.38
N THR A 710 1.36 26.51 16.22
CA THR A 710 -0.02 26.10 15.95
C THR A 710 -0.12 25.23 14.68
N SER A 711 0.99 24.65 14.23
CA SER A 711 1.09 23.77 13.04
C SER A 711 1.82 22.46 13.38
N ASP A 712 1.61 21.45 12.59
CA ASP A 712 2.39 20.21 12.67
C ASP A 712 3.88 20.46 12.40
N PHE A 713 4.73 19.51 12.78
CA PHE A 713 6.18 19.53 12.58
C PHE A 713 6.90 20.71 13.21
N THR A 714 6.94 20.71 14.53
CA THR A 714 7.49 21.79 15.34
C THR A 714 8.83 21.44 15.98
N GLY A 715 9.87 22.29 15.71
CA GLY A 715 11.22 22.20 16.24
C GLY A 715 12.11 23.29 15.66
N PHE A 716 13.42 23.23 15.96
CA PHE A 716 14.39 24.09 15.28
C PHE A 716 14.35 23.88 13.77
N PHE A 717 14.24 22.60 13.36
CA PHE A 717 13.75 22.16 12.05
C PHE A 717 12.28 21.74 12.17
N GLY A 718 11.48 21.98 11.14
CA GLY A 718 10.09 21.51 11.10
C GLY A 718 10.03 20.09 10.54
N SER A 719 10.11 19.99 9.22
CA SER A 719 10.19 18.73 8.47
C SER A 719 11.51 18.65 7.71
N ALA A 720 12.14 17.48 7.73
CA ALA A 720 13.40 17.25 7.03
C ALA A 720 13.40 15.84 6.40
N TYR A 721 13.94 15.74 5.18
CA TYR A 721 14.00 14.51 4.39
C TYR A 721 15.37 14.36 3.76
N ASN A 722 15.94 13.16 3.79
CA ASN A 722 17.25 12.85 3.17
C ASN A 722 18.37 13.84 3.58
N CYS A 723 18.43 14.20 4.87
CA CYS A 723 19.29 15.25 5.40
C CYS A 723 20.32 14.71 6.40
N SER A 724 21.31 15.55 6.79
CA SER A 724 22.25 15.26 7.88
C SER A 724 22.30 16.43 8.87
N ILE A 725 21.88 16.19 10.10
CA ILE A 725 21.88 17.22 11.16
C ILE A 725 22.74 16.71 12.33
N LYS A 726 23.77 17.47 12.69
CA LYS A 726 24.72 16.96 13.66
C LYS A 726 25.41 18.03 14.53
N ASN A 727 25.98 17.58 15.64
CA ASN A 727 26.88 18.34 16.51
C ASN A 727 26.26 19.62 17.10
N ILE A 728 25.04 19.55 17.64
CA ILE A 728 24.32 20.71 18.20
C ILE A 728 24.05 20.49 19.69
N THR A 729 24.30 21.51 20.52
CA THR A 729 23.82 21.56 21.90
C THR A 729 22.74 22.64 22.03
N PHE A 730 21.59 22.28 22.59
CA PHE A 730 20.52 23.26 22.93
C PHE A 730 20.57 23.60 24.41
N ASN A 731 20.49 24.89 24.70
CA ASN A 731 20.50 25.43 26.06
C ASN A 731 19.31 26.40 26.25
N ASN A 732 18.52 26.19 27.29
CA ASN A 732 17.33 26.98 27.58
C ASN A 732 16.37 27.08 26.38
N ALA A 733 16.18 25.96 25.67
CA ALA A 733 15.20 25.85 24.59
C ALA A 733 13.80 25.57 25.16
N LYS A 734 12.81 26.28 24.69
CA LYS A 734 11.40 26.08 25.05
C LYS A 734 10.57 25.89 23.78
N VAL A 735 10.08 24.69 23.59
CA VAL A 735 9.25 24.32 22.44
C VAL A 735 7.88 23.91 22.92
N LYS A 736 6.84 24.58 22.42
CA LYS A 736 5.45 24.33 22.76
C LYS A 736 4.59 24.22 21.52
N ASN A 737 3.78 23.13 21.45
CA ASN A 737 2.82 22.88 20.40
C ASN A 737 1.69 21.96 20.92
N THR A 738 0.77 22.50 21.71
CA THR A 738 -0.24 21.69 22.43
C THR A 738 -1.43 21.27 21.58
N ASP A 739 -1.59 21.87 20.41
CA ASP A 739 -2.77 21.68 19.57
C ASP A 739 -2.51 20.75 18.36
N ASN A 740 -1.24 20.54 17.98
CA ASN A 740 -0.85 19.77 16.79
C ASN A 740 0.23 18.74 17.11
N ASN A 741 0.65 17.97 16.09
CA ASN A 741 1.48 16.78 16.23
C ASN A 741 2.94 17.03 15.83
N TYR A 742 3.78 16.06 16.16
CA TYR A 742 5.19 15.99 15.77
C TYR A 742 6.04 17.15 16.31
N THR A 743 6.40 17.04 17.57
CA THR A 743 7.13 18.10 18.28
C THR A 743 8.45 17.59 18.88
N GLY A 744 9.55 18.30 18.62
CA GLY A 744 10.86 18.04 19.24
C GLY A 744 11.72 19.32 19.32
N ILE A 745 12.75 19.34 20.16
CA ILE A 745 13.61 20.54 20.26
C ILE A 745 14.43 20.72 18.98
N LEU A 746 15.01 19.64 18.46
CA LEU A 746 15.72 19.65 17.19
C LEU A 746 14.73 19.72 16.01
N ALA A 747 13.76 18.82 15.96
CA ALA A 747 12.90 18.70 14.80
C ALA A 747 11.49 18.17 15.12
N GLY A 748 10.51 18.59 14.32
CA GLY A 748 9.18 17.97 14.32
C GLY A 748 9.23 16.59 13.67
N GLY A 749 9.71 16.50 12.43
CA GLY A 749 9.87 15.25 11.70
C GLY A 749 11.15 15.17 10.89
N VAL A 750 11.84 14.03 10.95
CA VAL A 750 13.04 13.75 10.16
C VAL A 750 12.90 12.37 9.53
N ASN A 751 12.80 12.33 8.22
CA ASN A 751 12.64 11.10 7.46
C ASN A 751 13.90 10.80 6.65
N SER A 752 14.48 9.60 6.85
CA SER A 752 15.65 9.07 6.14
C SER A 752 16.91 9.94 6.20
N TYR A 753 17.79 9.85 7.21
CA TYR A 753 19.25 9.91 7.11
C TYR A 753 19.98 9.94 8.46
N ILE A 754 20.60 11.04 8.89
CA ILE A 754 21.52 11.04 10.05
C ILE A 754 21.16 12.18 11.02
N ILE A 755 20.82 11.81 12.24
CA ILE A 755 20.84 12.69 13.41
C ILE A 755 21.96 12.22 14.34
N GLU A 756 22.99 13.03 14.51
CA GLU A 756 24.18 12.63 15.25
C GLU A 756 24.64 13.70 16.24
N ASN A 757 24.99 13.27 17.46
CA ASN A 757 25.64 14.13 18.45
C ASN A 757 24.81 15.38 18.77
N ILE A 758 23.53 15.20 19.07
CA ILE A 758 22.60 16.25 19.51
C ILE A 758 22.43 16.18 21.01
N LYS A 759 22.53 17.31 21.68
CA LYS A 759 22.38 17.40 23.15
C LYS A 759 21.42 18.51 23.54
N THR A 760 20.48 18.20 24.44
CA THR A 760 19.68 19.22 25.15
C THR A 760 20.14 19.32 26.60
N LEU A 761 20.09 20.48 27.23
CA LEU A 761 20.45 20.67 28.63
C LEU A 761 19.22 20.69 29.55
N ASP A 762 19.45 20.56 30.89
CA ASP A 762 18.42 20.42 31.93
C ASP A 762 17.38 21.56 31.99
N ASN A 763 17.69 22.73 31.41
CA ASN A 763 16.80 23.87 31.37
C ASN A 763 15.99 23.95 30.05
N CYS A 764 16.05 22.91 29.23
CA CYS A 764 15.22 22.81 28.03
C CYS A 764 13.88 22.12 28.36
N THR A 765 12.83 22.50 27.63
CA THR A 765 11.50 21.90 27.75
C THR A 765 10.85 21.72 26.40
N VAL A 766 10.12 20.62 26.23
CA VAL A 766 9.25 20.39 25.08
C VAL A 766 7.87 19.96 25.55
N GLU A 767 6.84 20.62 25.04
CA GLU A 767 5.43 20.34 25.33
C GLU A 767 4.64 20.24 24.00
N GLY A 768 3.88 19.16 23.84
CA GLY A 768 3.15 18.92 22.59
C GLY A 768 1.88 18.09 22.78
N ASN A 769 1.21 17.74 21.67
CA ASN A 769 0.00 16.92 21.67
C ASN A 769 0.36 15.43 21.43
N LEU A 770 0.67 15.04 20.19
CA LEU A 770 1.03 13.67 19.82
C LEU A 770 2.43 13.63 19.19
N TYR A 771 3.12 12.53 19.38
CA TYR A 771 4.48 12.26 18.85
C TYR A 771 5.50 13.32 19.28
N ILE A 772 5.84 13.28 20.56
CA ILE A 772 6.72 14.27 21.16
C ILE A 772 8.03 13.62 21.59
N GLY A 773 9.15 14.17 21.14
CA GLY A 773 10.49 13.74 21.58
C GLY A 773 11.33 14.87 22.11
N GLY A 774 12.24 14.58 23.06
CA GLY A 774 13.20 15.57 23.53
C GLY A 774 14.14 16.05 22.40
N ILE A 775 14.40 15.19 21.43
CA ILE A 775 15.18 15.51 20.23
C ILE A 775 14.24 15.72 19.03
N ALA A 776 13.45 14.72 18.64
CA ALA A 776 12.53 14.87 17.52
C ALA A 776 11.17 14.21 17.78
N GLY A 777 10.09 14.74 17.17
CA GLY A 777 8.73 14.19 17.25
C GLY A 777 8.67 12.83 16.59
N VAL A 778 9.08 12.73 15.33
CA VAL A 778 9.15 11.49 14.58
C VAL A 778 10.47 11.43 13.81
N ALA A 779 11.07 10.25 13.73
CA ALA A 779 12.28 10.05 12.95
C ALA A 779 12.37 8.65 12.34
N SER A 780 13.08 8.57 11.20
CA SER A 780 13.66 7.34 10.63
C SER A 780 15.13 7.58 10.30
N GLY A 781 15.89 6.53 9.95
CA GLY A 781 17.33 6.63 9.69
C GLY A 781 18.21 6.44 10.94
N ILE A 782 19.46 6.84 10.84
CA ILE A 782 20.47 6.65 11.89
C ILE A 782 20.36 7.76 12.93
N ILE A 783 20.05 7.39 14.18
CA ILE A 783 20.03 8.30 15.32
C ILE A 783 21.15 7.88 16.26
N SER A 784 22.19 8.70 16.40
CA SER A 784 23.37 8.27 17.17
C SER A 784 23.96 9.36 18.07
N ASN A 785 24.52 8.91 19.22
CA ASN A 785 25.22 9.78 20.17
C ASN A 785 24.40 10.98 20.66
N CYS A 786 23.08 10.83 20.80
CA CYS A 786 22.18 11.90 21.22
C CYS A 786 21.89 11.83 22.74
N GLU A 787 21.90 12.98 23.41
CA GLU A 787 21.61 13.12 24.82
C GLU A 787 20.43 14.09 25.04
N ASN A 788 19.37 13.61 25.67
CA ASN A 788 18.30 14.48 26.11
C ASN A 788 18.32 14.71 27.61
N HIS A 789 18.36 15.97 28.03
CA HIS A 789 18.15 16.39 29.42
C HIS A 789 16.87 17.22 29.58
N ALA A 790 16.19 17.53 28.50
CA ALA A 790 14.96 18.32 28.52
C ALA A 790 13.81 17.55 29.18
N GLU A 791 12.94 18.28 29.87
CA GLU A 791 11.65 17.76 30.30
C GLU A 791 10.70 17.64 29.11
N VAL A 792 10.10 16.46 28.92
CA VAL A 792 9.16 16.16 27.81
C VAL A 792 7.77 15.97 28.37
N LYS A 793 6.80 16.76 27.85
CA LYS A 793 5.40 16.73 28.27
C LYS A 793 4.45 16.65 27.07
N GLY A 794 3.33 15.95 27.24
CA GLY A 794 2.28 15.93 26.21
C GLY A 794 1.18 14.93 26.45
N MET A 795 0.43 14.63 25.38
CA MET A 795 -0.69 13.69 25.48
C MET A 795 -0.24 12.26 25.25
N ALA A 796 0.21 11.90 24.05
CA ALA A 796 0.52 10.51 23.71
C ALA A 796 1.72 10.36 22.75
N SER A 797 2.31 9.16 22.72
CA SER A 797 3.52 8.83 21.96
C SER A 797 4.70 9.73 22.33
N LEU A 798 5.08 9.69 23.59
CA LEU A 798 6.16 10.52 24.14
C LEU A 798 7.43 9.70 24.35
N GLY A 799 8.57 10.23 23.94
CA GLY A 799 9.88 9.67 24.25
C GLY A 799 10.89 10.73 24.62
N GLY A 800 11.88 10.36 25.48
CA GLY A 800 12.93 11.30 25.82
C GLY A 800 13.83 11.64 24.62
N ILE A 801 14.00 10.74 23.68
CA ILE A 801 14.70 10.99 22.42
C ILE A 801 13.69 11.23 21.29
N LEU A 802 12.79 10.29 21.02
CA LEU A 802 11.83 10.35 19.92
C LEU A 802 10.40 10.06 20.39
N GLY A 803 9.41 10.76 19.85
CA GLY A 803 7.99 10.41 19.97
C GLY A 803 7.68 9.10 19.24
N MET A 804 8.14 8.98 17.99
CA MET A 804 8.01 7.78 17.18
C MET A 804 9.26 7.50 16.36
N TYR A 805 9.62 6.22 16.24
CA TYR A 805 10.66 5.72 15.33
C TYR A 805 10.12 4.62 14.43
N PHE A 806 10.49 4.66 13.13
CA PHE A 806 10.13 3.65 12.15
C PHE A 806 11.25 3.51 11.11
N ASP A 807 12.01 2.42 11.15
CA ASP A 807 13.02 2.12 10.14
C ASP A 807 13.59 0.71 10.35
N SER A 808 13.26 -0.22 9.46
CA SER A 808 13.69 -1.61 9.55
C SER A 808 15.18 -1.84 9.28
N GLU A 809 15.85 -0.90 8.61
CA GLU A 809 17.25 -1.05 8.17
C GLU A 809 18.25 -0.29 9.04
N ASN A 810 17.78 0.68 9.85
CA ASN A 810 18.62 1.55 10.64
C ASN A 810 18.37 1.40 12.16
N SER A 811 19.10 2.19 12.99
CA SER A 811 19.09 2.03 14.43
C SER A 811 19.19 3.35 15.20
N ILE A 812 18.67 3.31 16.45
CA ILE A 812 18.98 4.27 17.49
C ILE A 812 20.14 3.71 18.32
N THR A 813 21.28 4.36 18.30
CA THR A 813 22.49 3.84 18.93
C THR A 813 23.23 4.86 19.81
N SER A 814 23.74 4.41 20.95
CA SER A 814 24.56 5.24 21.88
C SER A 814 23.84 6.52 22.32
N CYS A 815 22.52 6.45 22.51
CA CYS A 815 21.70 7.58 22.94
C CYS A 815 21.31 7.47 24.41
N ALA A 816 21.16 8.62 25.09
CA ALA A 816 20.81 8.66 26.50
C ALA A 816 19.72 9.71 26.79
N ASN A 817 18.72 9.33 27.58
CA ASN A 817 17.75 10.25 28.13
C ASN A 817 17.95 10.43 29.64
N TYR A 818 18.07 11.66 30.09
CA TYR A 818 18.16 12.06 31.50
C TYR A 818 16.91 12.85 31.93
N GLY A 819 16.18 13.44 30.97
CA GLY A 819 14.99 14.22 31.21
C GLY A 819 13.77 13.37 31.63
N ALA A 820 12.89 13.95 32.44
CA ALA A 820 11.63 13.32 32.75
C ALA A 820 10.69 13.34 31.56
N VAL A 821 9.92 12.26 31.35
CA VAL A 821 8.90 12.16 30.32
C VAL A 821 7.55 11.97 30.97
N THR A 822 6.61 12.89 30.72
CA THR A 822 5.28 12.91 31.35
C THR A 822 4.18 13.03 30.30
N GLY A 823 3.44 11.92 30.10
CA GLY A 823 2.29 11.84 29.22
C GLY A 823 0.98 11.77 29.99
N THR A 824 -0.08 12.42 29.47
CA THR A 824 -1.44 12.31 29.99
C THR A 824 -2.24 11.18 29.31
N GLY A 825 -1.69 10.52 28.31
CA GLY A 825 -2.25 9.39 27.56
C GLY A 825 -1.27 8.23 27.42
N SER A 826 -1.34 7.54 26.31
CA SER A 826 -0.67 6.25 26.06
C SER A 826 0.68 6.38 25.35
N TYR A 827 1.44 5.29 25.33
CA TYR A 827 2.71 5.12 24.59
C TYR A 827 3.81 6.06 25.08
N VAL A 828 4.16 5.92 26.35
CA VAL A 828 5.16 6.78 26.99
C VAL A 828 6.42 6.00 27.30
N GLY A 829 7.51 6.31 26.63
CA GLY A 829 8.82 5.67 26.80
C GLY A 829 9.91 6.66 27.17
N GLY A 830 10.93 6.18 27.90
CA GLY A 830 12.08 7.02 28.26
C GLY A 830 12.99 7.35 27.09
N MET A 831 13.05 6.48 26.09
CA MET A 831 13.77 6.71 24.84
C MET A 831 12.80 7.01 23.70
N VAL A 832 11.84 6.12 23.44
CA VAL A 832 10.90 6.21 22.35
C VAL A 832 9.47 5.92 22.81
N GLY A 833 8.51 6.75 22.42
CA GLY A 833 7.09 6.56 22.72
C GLY A 833 6.51 5.37 21.96
N TYR A 834 6.56 5.42 20.64
CA TYR A 834 6.12 4.35 19.74
C TYR A 834 7.26 3.90 18.82
N PHE A 835 7.68 2.66 18.95
CA PHE A 835 8.77 2.06 18.18
C PHE A 835 8.19 1.04 17.21
N ARG A 836 8.05 1.41 15.94
CA ARG A 836 7.38 0.56 14.98
C ARG A 836 8.27 -0.57 14.46
N GLU A 837 9.50 -0.25 14.04
CA GLU A 837 10.45 -1.22 13.49
C GLU A 837 11.89 -0.74 13.78
N GLY A 838 12.86 -1.66 13.86
CA GLY A 838 14.28 -1.32 13.92
C GLY A 838 15.04 -1.80 15.15
N GLU A 839 16.22 -1.22 15.40
CA GLU A 839 17.09 -1.58 16.51
C GLU A 839 17.34 -0.42 17.49
N LEU A 840 17.18 -0.68 18.78
CA LEU A 840 17.65 0.19 19.86
C LEU A 840 18.85 -0.46 20.53
N GLN A 841 20.05 0.13 20.37
CA GLN A 841 21.26 -0.48 20.88
C GLN A 841 22.16 0.50 21.67
N ASN A 842 22.92 -0.05 22.62
CA ASN A 842 23.89 0.67 23.42
C ASN A 842 23.35 1.97 24.04
N SER A 843 22.06 1.99 24.40
CA SER A 843 21.33 3.20 24.76
C SER A 843 20.71 3.09 26.15
N ALA A 844 20.46 4.24 26.80
CA ALA A 844 20.00 4.23 28.18
C ALA A 844 18.98 5.32 28.51
N ASN A 845 18.00 5.00 29.36
CA ASN A 845 17.17 5.98 30.05
C ASN A 845 17.49 6.08 31.54
N TYR A 846 17.68 7.31 32.00
CA TYR A 846 17.91 7.67 33.41
C TYR A 846 16.75 8.50 33.99
N GLY A 847 15.90 9.08 33.12
CA GLY A 847 14.78 9.92 33.51
C GLY A 847 13.59 9.11 34.06
N ASN A 848 12.74 9.73 34.86
CA ASN A 848 11.49 9.15 35.35
C ASN A 848 10.41 9.26 34.28
N ILE A 849 9.57 8.24 34.14
CA ILE A 849 8.53 8.12 33.15
C ILE A 849 7.17 8.07 33.82
N THR A 850 6.24 8.89 33.32
CA THR A 850 4.84 8.91 33.77
C THR A 850 3.92 8.91 32.56
N GLY A 851 2.95 8.01 32.52
CA GLY A 851 1.95 7.90 31.46
C GLY A 851 0.66 7.25 31.94
N THR A 852 -0.25 6.96 31.03
CA THR A 852 -1.52 6.32 31.36
C THR A 852 -1.47 4.83 31.07
N VAL A 853 -1.21 4.45 29.83
CA VAL A 853 -1.17 3.06 29.33
C VAL A 853 0.08 2.88 28.46
N SER A 854 0.63 1.67 28.42
CA SER A 854 1.86 1.34 27.66
C SER A 854 3.01 2.27 28.05
N VAL A 855 3.45 2.11 29.28
CA VAL A 855 4.48 2.95 29.90
C VAL A 855 5.74 2.11 30.13
N GLY A 856 6.83 2.48 29.50
CA GLY A 856 8.10 1.76 29.62
C GLY A 856 9.30 2.66 29.85
N ASN A 857 10.29 2.15 30.58
CA ASN A 857 11.50 2.95 30.85
C ASN A 857 12.30 3.26 29.58
N LEU A 858 12.27 2.38 28.57
CA LEU A 858 12.91 2.61 27.28
C LEU A 858 11.87 2.92 26.21
N ILE A 859 10.91 2.04 26.03
CA ILE A 859 9.91 2.12 24.95
C ILE A 859 8.51 2.02 25.55
N GLY A 860 7.61 2.90 25.15
CA GLY A 860 6.19 2.84 25.52
C GLY A 860 5.51 1.64 24.85
N THR A 861 5.46 1.64 23.52
CA THR A 861 4.95 0.53 22.70
C THR A 861 5.92 0.23 21.56
N ALA A 862 6.11 -1.06 21.27
CA ALA A 862 6.84 -1.56 20.12
C ALA A 862 5.99 -2.52 19.29
N ASP A 863 6.04 -2.42 17.96
CA ASP A 863 5.49 -3.43 17.06
C ASP A 863 6.58 -4.47 16.74
N GLU A 864 7.64 -4.07 16.04
CA GLU A 864 8.80 -4.91 15.78
C GLU A 864 10.06 -4.22 16.30
N CYS A 865 10.73 -4.81 17.28
CA CYS A 865 11.91 -4.18 17.85
C CYS A 865 13.05 -5.18 18.12
N ASN A 866 14.29 -4.73 17.90
CA ASN A 866 15.49 -5.42 18.36
C ASN A 866 16.15 -4.59 19.47
N LEU A 867 16.28 -5.17 20.65
CA LEU A 867 16.92 -4.54 21.81
C LEU A 867 18.32 -5.14 22.05
N ASN A 868 19.33 -4.29 22.07
CA ASN A 868 20.72 -4.71 22.16
C ASN A 868 21.53 -3.83 23.12
N ASN A 869 21.95 -4.37 24.27
CA ASN A 869 22.74 -3.66 25.28
C ASN A 869 22.08 -2.35 25.73
N VAL A 870 20.89 -2.43 26.28
CA VAL A 870 20.12 -1.26 26.74
C VAL A 870 19.95 -1.23 28.27
N LEU A 871 19.76 -0.02 28.80
CA LEU A 871 19.67 0.22 30.25
C LEU A 871 18.48 1.13 30.58
N GLY A 872 17.59 0.69 31.50
CA GLY A 872 16.53 1.48 32.10
C GLY A 872 16.72 1.68 33.58
N THR A 873 16.87 2.91 34.09
CA THR A 873 17.08 3.16 35.54
C THR A 873 16.03 4.05 36.18
N GLY A 874 15.21 4.78 35.42
CA GLY A 874 14.18 5.69 35.90
C GLY A 874 13.01 4.96 36.55
N ASN A 875 12.24 5.66 37.38
CA ASN A 875 10.97 5.15 37.89
C ASN A 875 9.90 5.17 36.77
N VAL A 876 9.01 4.17 36.81
CA VAL A 876 7.88 4.05 35.91
C VAL A 876 6.57 4.23 36.66
N THR A 877 5.73 5.16 36.19
CA THR A 877 4.41 5.41 36.78
C THR A 877 3.35 5.32 35.68
N ALA A 878 2.45 4.34 35.76
CA ALA A 878 1.24 4.26 34.95
C ALA A 878 0.04 4.67 35.79
N THR A 879 -0.78 5.60 35.30
CA THR A 879 -1.90 6.18 36.05
C THR A 879 -3.23 5.47 35.82
N PHE A 880 -3.25 4.44 35.00
CA PHE A 880 -4.40 3.58 34.75
C PHE A 880 -4.01 2.11 34.92
N ASN A 881 -4.93 1.32 35.53
CA ASN A 881 -4.64 -0.10 35.81
C ASN A 881 -4.40 -0.89 34.52
N THR A 882 -3.17 -1.28 34.28
CA THR A 882 -2.84 -2.01 33.05
C THR A 882 -1.68 -2.98 33.28
N ASP A 883 -1.77 -4.10 32.59
CA ASP A 883 -0.68 -5.05 32.42
C ASP A 883 0.37 -4.54 31.41
N CYS A 884 0.20 -3.30 30.91
CA CYS A 884 1.01 -2.67 29.88
C CYS A 884 2.03 -1.65 30.44
N ALA A 885 2.59 -1.89 31.61
CA ALA A 885 3.67 -1.08 32.18
C ALA A 885 4.87 -1.97 32.53
N GLY A 886 6.10 -1.55 32.14
CA GLY A 886 7.31 -2.34 32.36
C GLY A 886 8.54 -1.50 32.68
N LEU A 887 9.49 -2.04 33.45
CA LEU A 887 10.77 -1.37 33.80
C LEU A 887 11.70 -1.24 32.56
N LEU A 888 11.35 -1.82 31.40
CA LEU A 888 12.03 -1.62 30.13
C LEU A 888 11.04 -1.24 29.04
N VAL A 889 10.07 -2.08 28.72
CA VAL A 889 9.09 -1.87 27.66
C VAL A 889 7.67 -1.97 28.21
N GLY A 890 6.79 -1.05 27.84
CA GLY A 890 5.38 -1.08 28.23
C GLY A 890 4.63 -2.20 27.52
N THR A 891 4.61 -2.17 26.20
CA THR A 891 3.91 -3.16 25.37
C THR A 891 4.74 -3.56 24.15
N ILE A 892 4.71 -4.84 23.77
CA ILE A 892 5.20 -5.37 22.49
C ILE A 892 4.00 -6.02 21.80
N ASN A 893 3.55 -5.44 20.67
CA ASN A 893 2.32 -5.87 19.97
C ASN A 893 2.56 -7.08 19.07
N GLN A 894 3.62 -7.09 18.26
CA GLN A 894 3.89 -8.14 17.27
C GLN A 894 5.08 -8.99 17.68
N SER A 895 6.27 -8.62 17.25
CA SER A 895 7.48 -9.38 17.56
C SER A 895 8.55 -8.47 18.17
N GLY A 896 9.31 -9.04 19.09
CA GLY A 896 10.47 -8.38 19.66
C GLY A 896 11.62 -9.36 19.80
N THR A 897 12.84 -8.88 19.58
CA THR A 897 14.06 -9.66 19.77
C THR A 897 15.00 -8.98 20.76
N ALA A 898 15.75 -9.78 21.48
CA ALA A 898 16.80 -9.30 22.37
C ALA A 898 18.12 -9.93 21.97
N SER A 899 19.02 -9.15 21.38
CA SER A 899 20.31 -9.65 20.90
C SER A 899 21.49 -9.41 21.87
N GLY A 900 21.33 -8.52 22.86
CA GLY A 900 22.32 -8.20 23.88
C GLY A 900 21.75 -8.16 25.29
N ILE A 901 22.48 -7.58 26.25
CA ILE A 901 22.01 -7.45 27.63
C ILE A 901 20.96 -6.34 27.74
N LEU A 902 19.82 -6.67 28.32
CA LEU A 902 18.77 -5.74 28.72
C LEU A 902 18.84 -5.53 30.24
N ALA A 903 19.27 -4.36 30.68
CA ALA A 903 19.50 -4.10 32.07
C ALA A 903 18.51 -3.10 32.67
N TYR A 904 18.06 -3.33 33.90
CA TYR A 904 17.22 -2.38 34.62
C TYR A 904 17.61 -2.26 36.08
N ASN A 905 17.37 -1.09 36.71
CA ASN A 905 17.59 -0.84 38.11
C ASN A 905 16.53 -1.54 38.98
N SER A 906 16.94 -2.56 39.75
CA SER A 906 16.03 -3.29 40.64
C SER A 906 15.46 -2.43 41.79
N SER A 907 16.02 -1.25 42.05
CA SER A 907 15.53 -0.28 43.03
C SER A 907 14.61 0.77 42.41
N ALA A 908 14.41 0.76 41.08
CA ALA A 908 13.47 1.64 40.41
C ALA A 908 12.05 1.28 40.86
N LYS A 909 11.24 2.32 41.12
CA LYS A 909 9.85 2.16 41.53
C LYS A 909 8.96 2.01 40.31
N MET A 910 8.10 1.02 40.36
CA MET A 910 7.00 0.83 39.42
C MET A 910 5.69 1.10 40.17
N THR A 911 4.93 2.06 39.70
CA THR A 911 3.67 2.48 40.34
C THR A 911 2.54 2.39 39.31
N ILE A 912 1.47 1.68 39.67
CA ILE A 912 0.27 1.57 38.84
C ILE A 912 -0.95 2.03 39.64
N ASP A 913 -1.75 2.93 39.08
CA ASP A 913 -2.95 3.52 39.73
C ASP A 913 -2.65 3.97 41.19
N GLY A 914 -1.52 4.67 41.36
CA GLY A 914 -1.10 5.19 42.66
C GLY A 914 -0.55 4.15 43.64
N THR A 915 -0.48 2.87 43.26
CA THR A 915 0.03 1.78 44.12
C THR A 915 1.43 1.38 43.65
N GLU A 916 2.42 1.48 44.54
CA GLU A 916 3.78 0.97 44.27
C GLU A 916 3.78 -0.55 44.29
N LEU A 917 4.25 -1.15 43.15
CA LEU A 917 4.37 -2.60 43.01
C LEU A 917 5.66 -3.14 43.65
N THR A 918 5.60 -4.39 44.13
CA THR A 918 6.74 -5.04 44.78
C THR A 918 6.80 -6.53 44.44
N GLY A 919 7.98 -7.13 44.48
CA GLY A 919 8.19 -8.55 44.23
C GLY A 919 7.84 -8.93 42.77
N ASP A 920 7.17 -10.06 42.60
CA ASP A 920 6.83 -10.62 41.28
C ASP A 920 5.85 -9.77 40.47
N ALA A 921 5.23 -8.73 41.05
CA ALA A 921 4.40 -7.78 40.34
C ALA A 921 5.20 -6.73 39.55
N VAL A 922 6.54 -6.63 39.79
CA VAL A 922 7.42 -5.73 39.05
C VAL A 922 8.01 -6.48 37.85
N VAL A 923 7.61 -6.08 36.65
CA VAL A 923 7.99 -6.74 35.40
C VAL A 923 8.91 -5.88 34.54
N ALA A 924 9.80 -6.49 33.80
CA ALA A 924 10.64 -5.81 32.82
C ALA A 924 9.84 -5.39 31.56
N ILE A 925 8.92 -6.22 31.11
CA ILE A 925 8.01 -5.99 29.98
C ILE A 925 6.59 -6.12 30.52
N GLY A 926 5.75 -5.12 30.24
CA GLY A 926 4.37 -5.11 30.75
C GLY A 926 3.49 -6.08 29.97
N SER A 927 3.46 -5.99 28.65
CA SER A 927 2.68 -6.89 27.78
C SER A 927 3.50 -7.32 26.57
N GLY A 928 3.21 -8.50 26.03
CA GLY A 928 3.98 -9.10 24.94
C GLY A 928 5.23 -9.84 25.40
N SER A 929 6.10 -10.25 24.48
CA SER A 929 7.31 -11.03 24.77
C SER A 929 8.45 -10.71 23.82
N LEU A 930 9.68 -11.03 24.23
CA LEU A 930 10.88 -10.98 23.40
C LEU A 930 11.33 -12.39 23.02
N THR A 931 11.81 -12.53 21.81
CA THR A 931 12.57 -13.71 21.37
C THR A 931 14.04 -13.53 21.76
N TYR A 932 14.64 -14.56 22.31
CA TYR A 932 16.02 -14.54 22.80
C TYR A 932 16.94 -15.35 21.87
N PRO A 933 18.28 -15.07 21.85
CA PRO A 933 19.22 -15.84 21.05
C PRO A 933 19.17 -17.34 21.35
N GLU A 934 19.49 -18.17 20.36
CA GLU A 934 19.45 -19.61 20.46
C GLU A 934 20.20 -20.13 21.72
N GLY A 935 19.52 -20.94 22.52
CA GLY A 935 20.07 -21.51 23.78
C GLY A 935 20.06 -20.55 24.98
N LYS A 936 19.48 -19.36 24.87
CA LYS A 936 19.30 -18.42 25.98
C LYS A 936 17.81 -18.25 26.32
N ASN A 937 17.55 -17.85 27.58
CA ASN A 937 16.20 -17.49 28.04
C ASN A 937 16.21 -16.07 28.63
N GLU A 938 15.05 -15.60 29.05
CA GLU A 938 14.90 -14.26 29.65
C GLU A 938 15.92 -13.98 30.77
N ALA A 939 16.10 -14.90 31.69
CA ALA A 939 17.03 -14.73 32.82
C ALA A 939 18.52 -14.63 32.40
N ASP A 940 18.86 -15.12 31.18
CA ASP A 940 20.21 -14.97 30.61
C ASP A 940 20.45 -13.59 30.02
N VAL A 941 19.41 -12.92 29.57
CA VAL A 941 19.45 -11.68 28.78
C VAL A 941 18.96 -10.47 29.58
N VAL A 942 17.85 -10.58 30.29
CA VAL A 942 17.29 -9.50 31.13
C VAL A 942 17.94 -9.53 32.51
N LYS A 943 18.56 -8.44 32.92
CA LYS A 943 19.33 -8.32 34.16
C LYS A 943 18.85 -7.18 35.04
N ALA A 944 18.44 -7.51 36.26
CA ALA A 944 18.21 -6.55 37.34
C ALA A 944 19.51 -6.32 38.12
N PHE A 945 19.85 -5.08 38.47
CA PHE A 945 21.05 -4.73 39.25
C PHE A 945 20.79 -3.54 40.19
#